data_248ef41e75c64d39a1c0e213bdea4fc6
#
_entry.id   248ef41e75c64d39a1c0e213bdea4fc6
#
_cell.length_a   1.000
_cell.length_b   1.000
_cell.length_c   1.000
_cell.angle_alpha   90.00
_cell.angle_beta   90.00
_cell.angle_gamma   90.00
#
_symmetry.space_group_name_H-M   'P 1'
#
loop_
_entity.id
_entity.type
_entity.pdbx_description
1 polymer ?
#
loop_
_entity_poly.entity_id
_entity_poly.type
_entity_poly.pdbx_seq_one_letter_code
_entity_poly.pdbx_strand_id
1 'polypeptide(L)'
;KWVEGEGTGQVVKHAVTGEFLGKVTSRGLDYQAMLNHARTVGGPALRKTTFHERALLLKNMAKYLMSSKEEFYTLSTATGATKADSWVDIEGGIATFFAYSGIGRREFPNETFHLETDVSPLSKSGSFIGRHICTPLEGAAVHINAFNFPCWGMLEKLATTFLAGMPAIVKPASQTCYLTEKMVAVMIESGLLPEGALQLICGSVGDLFDNLESQDVVTFTGSATTGRKLKSHPNIIKKAIRFNMEADSLNCIILGSDVTVEMEEFTIFIKEIVREMTAKAGQKCTAIRRTIVPEGMTQSVIDALKQRLETVRVGQPEAEGVRMGTLAGLDQVKEVRERVDELRQNAELVFGEREEFEVVDADRNKGAFYEPTLLYCAEPLHTDSVHEIEAFGPVNTVMPYTDLDEAIQLSAKGGGSLVGSVVTANDAIAHKLVLGIAPYHGRVLVLNRESAPESTGHGSPMPTLVHGGPGRAGGGEEMGGARGVLHYMQRTAIQGSPTTLKNITGEWTRGAEQTQDKVHPFRKYFEELEIGETLVTHRRTVTEADVVNFAALSGDWFYAHVDEVAVQESPVFERRVAHGYFVLSAAAGLFVDPAPGPVLANYGLENLRFTQPVYIGDTIQAKLACKTKTPKAPREGEQPQGVVSWAVEVINQKCETVAVYTILTLVAQKSKNDEKNC
;
A
#
# COMPACT_ATOMS: atom_id res chain seq x y z
N LYS A 1 -4.60 -27.91 -12.83
CA LYS A 1 -4.93 -29.29 -12.44
C LYS A 1 -5.01 -29.38 -10.93
N TRP A 2 -6.14 -29.87 -10.40
CA TRP A 2 -6.26 -30.22 -8.98
C TRP A 2 -5.61 -31.57 -8.72
N VAL A 3 -4.90 -31.69 -7.58
CA VAL A 3 -4.24 -32.92 -7.13
C VAL A 3 -4.76 -33.22 -5.74
N GLU A 4 -5.24 -34.43 -5.54
CA GLU A 4 -5.63 -34.92 -4.22
C GLU A 4 -4.39 -35.32 -3.42
N GLY A 5 -4.30 -34.82 -2.17
CA GLY A 5 -3.19 -35.14 -1.28
C GLY A 5 -3.29 -36.56 -0.71
N GLU A 6 -2.18 -37.16 -0.42
CA GLU A 6 -2.06 -38.54 0.07
C GLU A 6 -2.12 -38.62 1.61
N GLY A 7 -2.59 -39.77 2.13
CA GLY A 7 -2.53 -40.13 3.56
C GLY A 7 -3.70 -39.62 4.39
N THR A 8 -3.52 -39.60 5.73
CA THR A 8 -4.62 -39.33 6.68
C THR A 8 -5.02 -37.86 6.79
N GLY A 9 -4.13 -36.95 6.50
CA GLY A 9 -4.36 -35.50 6.57
C GLY A 9 -4.68 -34.95 7.98
N GLN A 10 -4.67 -33.61 8.10
CA GLN A 10 -5.15 -32.89 9.27
C GLN A 10 -6.67 -32.72 9.18
N VAL A 11 -7.40 -32.99 10.25
CA VAL A 11 -8.84 -32.77 10.33
C VAL A 11 -9.14 -31.29 10.46
N VAL A 12 -10.08 -30.81 9.65
CA VAL A 12 -10.62 -29.45 9.71
C VAL A 12 -12.04 -29.52 10.22
N LYS A 13 -12.37 -28.67 11.20
CA LYS A 13 -13.66 -28.63 11.86
C LYS A 13 -14.30 -27.24 11.73
N HIS A 14 -15.63 -27.24 11.74
CA HIS A 14 -16.43 -26.02 11.85
C HIS A 14 -16.22 -25.37 13.21
N ALA A 15 -15.75 -24.11 13.24
CA ALA A 15 -15.37 -23.45 14.50
C ALA A 15 -16.55 -23.26 15.48
N VAL A 16 -17.77 -23.14 14.97
CA VAL A 16 -18.99 -22.91 15.78
C VAL A 16 -19.61 -24.21 16.28
N THR A 17 -19.72 -25.24 15.41
CA THR A 17 -20.44 -26.49 15.72
C THR A 17 -19.53 -27.65 16.10
N GLY A 18 -18.23 -27.54 15.82
CA GLY A 18 -17.26 -28.62 16.01
C GLY A 18 -17.39 -29.77 14.97
N GLU A 19 -18.31 -29.65 14.00
CA GLU A 19 -18.55 -30.66 12.98
C GLU A 19 -17.36 -30.82 12.04
N PHE A 20 -17.21 -32.01 11.49
CA PHE A 20 -16.18 -32.34 10.53
C PHE A 20 -16.46 -31.66 9.19
N LEU A 21 -15.53 -30.85 8.67
CA LEU A 21 -15.61 -30.23 7.36
C LEU A 21 -14.78 -30.98 6.30
N GLY A 22 -13.66 -31.55 6.69
CA GLY A 22 -12.79 -32.23 5.74
C GLY A 22 -11.42 -32.59 6.33
N LYS A 23 -10.54 -33.07 5.46
CA LYS A 23 -9.14 -33.34 5.76
C LYS A 23 -8.25 -32.60 4.79
N VAL A 24 -7.11 -32.13 5.27
CA VAL A 24 -6.15 -31.35 4.51
C VAL A 24 -4.77 -32.00 4.58
N THR A 25 -4.17 -32.21 3.42
CA THR A 25 -2.79 -32.73 3.31
C THR A 25 -2.15 -32.28 2.01
N SER A 26 -0.86 -31.98 2.08
CA SER A 26 -0.03 -31.67 0.92
C SER A 26 0.96 -32.79 0.58
N ARG A 27 0.83 -33.94 1.26
CA ARG A 27 1.69 -35.10 0.97
C ARG A 27 1.45 -35.59 -0.46
N GLY A 28 2.50 -35.89 -1.18
CA GLY A 28 2.44 -36.32 -2.59
C GLY A 28 2.50 -35.17 -3.60
N LEU A 29 2.55 -33.91 -3.15
CA LEU A 29 2.82 -32.76 -4.04
C LEU A 29 4.32 -32.72 -4.42
N ASP A 30 4.58 -32.47 -5.69
CA ASP A 30 5.92 -32.21 -6.21
C ASP A 30 6.18 -30.70 -6.20
N TYR A 31 6.78 -30.18 -5.12
CA TYR A 31 7.05 -28.77 -4.94
C TYR A 31 8.08 -28.24 -5.95
N GLN A 32 9.04 -29.07 -6.38
CA GLN A 32 9.99 -28.68 -7.42
C GLN A 32 9.29 -28.46 -8.76
N ALA A 33 8.37 -29.35 -9.14
CA ALA A 33 7.58 -29.18 -10.36
C ALA A 33 6.66 -27.94 -10.28
N MET A 34 6.05 -27.68 -9.12
CA MET A 34 5.23 -26.49 -8.89
C MET A 34 6.04 -25.21 -9.09
N LEU A 35 7.21 -25.09 -8.46
CA LEU A 35 8.10 -23.95 -8.60
C LEU A 35 8.58 -23.78 -10.05
N ASN A 36 8.97 -24.88 -10.69
CA ASN A 36 9.40 -24.87 -12.09
C ASN A 36 8.26 -24.38 -13.01
N HIS A 37 7.03 -24.85 -12.80
CA HIS A 37 5.88 -24.41 -13.60
C HIS A 37 5.59 -22.91 -13.39
N ALA A 38 5.66 -22.42 -12.16
CA ALA A 38 5.55 -20.99 -11.89
C ALA A 38 6.63 -20.18 -12.62
N ARG A 39 7.90 -20.58 -12.52
CA ARG A 39 9.05 -19.90 -13.10
C ARG A 39 9.08 -19.91 -14.62
N THR A 40 8.72 -21.05 -15.24
CA THR A 40 8.89 -21.27 -16.70
C THR A 40 7.62 -21.03 -17.51
N VAL A 41 6.44 -21.05 -16.91
CA VAL A 41 5.14 -20.83 -17.58
C VAL A 41 4.48 -19.56 -17.05
N GLY A 42 4.14 -19.51 -15.77
CA GLY A 42 3.40 -18.39 -15.17
C GLY A 42 4.14 -17.06 -15.21
N GLY A 43 5.41 -17.08 -14.83
CA GLY A 43 6.26 -15.88 -14.81
C GLY A 43 6.43 -15.25 -16.20
N PRO A 44 6.87 -16.00 -17.23
CA PRO A 44 6.98 -15.46 -18.59
C PRO A 44 5.67 -14.92 -19.14
N ALA A 45 4.54 -15.55 -18.84
CA ALA A 45 3.22 -15.06 -19.26
C ALA A 45 2.87 -13.70 -18.64
N LEU A 46 3.11 -13.51 -17.34
CA LEU A 46 2.88 -12.26 -16.64
C LEU A 46 3.87 -11.16 -17.05
N ARG A 47 5.17 -11.49 -17.21
CA ARG A 47 6.21 -10.50 -17.56
C ARG A 47 6.09 -9.95 -18.99
N LYS A 48 5.38 -10.64 -19.88
CA LYS A 48 5.07 -10.13 -21.23
C LYS A 48 4.04 -9.01 -21.23
N THR A 49 3.24 -8.90 -20.19
CA THR A 49 2.20 -7.88 -20.06
C THR A 49 2.74 -6.63 -19.36
N THR A 50 2.17 -5.47 -19.72
CA THR A 50 2.51 -4.18 -19.08
C THR A 50 1.86 -4.05 -17.70
N PHE A 51 2.29 -3.07 -16.91
CA PHE A 51 1.63 -2.76 -15.64
C PHE A 51 0.15 -2.42 -15.83
N HIS A 52 -0.21 -1.72 -16.92
CA HIS A 52 -1.61 -1.37 -17.18
C HIS A 52 -2.47 -2.59 -17.54
N GLU A 53 -1.94 -3.55 -18.29
CA GLU A 53 -2.61 -4.80 -18.59
C GLU A 53 -2.79 -5.65 -17.33
N ARG A 54 -1.76 -5.77 -16.49
CA ARG A 54 -1.86 -6.44 -15.18
C ARG A 54 -2.83 -5.73 -14.23
N ALA A 55 -2.87 -4.41 -14.24
CA ALA A 55 -3.84 -3.62 -13.50
C ALA A 55 -5.28 -3.89 -13.98
N LEU A 56 -5.49 -4.05 -15.28
CA LEU A 56 -6.80 -4.42 -15.84
C LEU A 56 -7.18 -5.87 -15.48
N LEU A 57 -6.22 -6.79 -15.47
CA LEU A 57 -6.40 -8.16 -14.97
C LEU A 57 -6.92 -8.15 -13.54
N LEU A 58 -6.27 -7.39 -12.62
CA LEU A 58 -6.73 -7.26 -11.23
C LEU A 58 -8.16 -6.71 -11.14
N LYS A 59 -8.50 -5.69 -11.92
CA LYS A 59 -9.84 -5.10 -11.94
C LYS A 59 -10.91 -6.11 -12.39
N ASN A 60 -10.62 -6.87 -13.43
CA ASN A 60 -11.56 -7.84 -13.98
C ASN A 60 -11.73 -9.02 -13.02
N MET A 61 -10.65 -9.48 -12.40
CA MET A 61 -10.69 -10.49 -11.36
C MET A 61 -11.50 -10.03 -10.15
N ALA A 62 -11.29 -8.81 -9.67
CA ALA A 62 -12.09 -8.25 -8.58
C ALA A 62 -13.59 -8.24 -8.89
N LYS A 63 -13.98 -7.85 -10.11
CA LYS A 63 -15.39 -7.87 -10.53
C LYS A 63 -15.96 -9.29 -10.55
N TYR A 64 -15.17 -10.25 -11.02
CA TYR A 64 -15.58 -11.65 -11.08
C TYR A 64 -15.77 -12.24 -9.67
N LEU A 65 -14.81 -12.00 -8.77
CA LEU A 65 -14.90 -12.42 -7.37
C LEU A 65 -16.11 -11.78 -6.65
N MET A 66 -16.39 -10.50 -6.89
CA MET A 66 -17.58 -9.83 -6.34
C MET A 66 -18.88 -10.45 -6.79
N SER A 67 -18.96 -11.00 -7.99
CA SER A 67 -20.16 -11.70 -8.47
C SER A 67 -20.40 -13.05 -7.78
N SER A 68 -19.36 -13.65 -7.17
CA SER A 68 -19.41 -14.93 -6.46
C SER A 68 -19.37 -14.80 -4.94
N LYS A 69 -19.45 -13.58 -4.39
CA LYS A 69 -19.20 -13.31 -2.97
C LYS A 69 -20.09 -14.07 -1.99
N GLU A 70 -21.34 -14.36 -2.36
CA GLU A 70 -22.29 -15.07 -1.50
C GLU A 70 -21.84 -16.51 -1.19
N GLU A 71 -21.14 -17.16 -2.13
CA GLU A 71 -20.55 -18.49 -1.91
C GLU A 71 -19.45 -18.42 -0.83
N PHE A 72 -18.68 -17.33 -0.82
CA PHE A 72 -17.64 -17.12 0.18
C PHE A 72 -18.21 -16.78 1.55
N TYR A 73 -19.29 -15.99 1.62
CA TYR A 73 -19.99 -15.70 2.87
C TYR A 73 -20.50 -16.96 3.53
N THR A 74 -21.13 -17.85 2.77
CA THR A 74 -21.64 -19.12 3.27
C THR A 74 -20.55 -19.98 3.93
N LEU A 75 -19.35 -20.02 3.33
CA LEU A 75 -18.21 -20.76 3.89
C LEU A 75 -17.56 -20.04 5.07
N SER A 76 -17.57 -18.71 5.06
CA SER A 76 -16.89 -17.89 6.06
C SER A 76 -17.47 -18.08 7.47
N THR A 77 -18.77 -18.36 7.61
CA THR A 77 -19.41 -18.63 8.90
C THR A 77 -18.78 -19.80 9.64
N ALA A 78 -18.30 -20.81 8.89
CA ALA A 78 -17.60 -21.95 9.46
C ALA A 78 -16.26 -21.59 10.15
N THR A 79 -15.68 -20.42 9.85
CA THR A 79 -14.48 -19.87 10.54
C THR A 79 -14.83 -19.18 11.85
N GLY A 80 -16.10 -19.07 12.22
CA GLY A 80 -16.59 -18.31 13.38
C GLY A 80 -16.79 -16.80 13.09
N ALA A 81 -16.62 -16.36 11.85
CA ALA A 81 -16.75 -14.96 11.46
C ALA A 81 -18.22 -14.53 11.40
N THR A 82 -18.54 -13.38 12.04
CA THR A 82 -19.80 -12.69 11.82
C THR A 82 -19.91 -12.15 10.39
N LYS A 83 -21.09 -11.71 9.97
CA LYS A 83 -21.26 -11.10 8.64
C LYS A 83 -20.36 -9.86 8.47
N ALA A 84 -20.18 -9.08 9.52
CA ALA A 84 -19.28 -7.90 9.51
C ALA A 84 -17.81 -8.29 9.36
N ASP A 85 -17.37 -9.36 10.06
CA ASP A 85 -16.01 -9.88 9.94
C ASP A 85 -15.75 -10.48 8.56
N SER A 86 -16.74 -11.20 8.02
CA SER A 86 -16.68 -11.78 6.67
C SER A 86 -16.63 -10.71 5.59
N TRP A 87 -17.33 -9.59 5.79
CA TRP A 87 -17.27 -8.44 4.87
C TRP A 87 -15.84 -7.87 4.80
N VAL A 88 -15.17 -7.72 5.93
CA VAL A 88 -13.77 -7.25 5.96
C VAL A 88 -12.86 -8.24 5.22
N ASP A 89 -12.98 -9.53 5.48
CA ASP A 89 -12.13 -10.56 4.86
C ASP A 89 -12.39 -10.70 3.35
N ILE A 90 -13.64 -10.78 2.93
CA ILE A 90 -14.03 -11.08 1.55
C ILE A 90 -14.03 -9.80 0.70
N GLU A 91 -14.96 -8.87 1.00
CA GLU A 91 -15.09 -7.66 0.17
C GLU A 91 -13.93 -6.70 0.36
N GLY A 92 -13.42 -6.56 1.60
CA GLY A 92 -12.21 -5.81 1.88
C GLY A 92 -10.99 -6.38 1.14
N GLY A 93 -10.83 -7.71 1.15
CA GLY A 93 -9.80 -8.39 0.38
C GLY A 93 -9.92 -8.14 -1.13
N ILE A 94 -11.11 -8.27 -1.70
CA ILE A 94 -11.37 -8.00 -3.13
C ILE A 94 -11.12 -6.52 -3.46
N ALA A 95 -11.41 -5.60 -2.54
CA ALA A 95 -11.16 -4.17 -2.71
C ALA A 95 -9.67 -3.85 -2.90
N THR A 96 -8.75 -4.66 -2.37
CA THR A 96 -7.32 -4.49 -2.62
C THR A 96 -6.96 -4.62 -4.09
N PHE A 97 -7.61 -5.53 -4.83
CA PHE A 97 -7.41 -5.66 -6.28
C PHE A 97 -7.89 -4.42 -7.05
N PHE A 98 -9.04 -3.83 -6.66
CA PHE A 98 -9.48 -2.56 -7.24
C PHE A 98 -8.50 -1.43 -6.96
N ALA A 99 -8.01 -1.33 -5.72
CA ALA A 99 -7.04 -0.32 -5.32
C ALA A 99 -5.73 -0.43 -6.12
N TYR A 100 -5.15 -1.65 -6.20
CA TYR A 100 -3.93 -1.89 -6.96
C TYR A 100 -4.12 -1.77 -8.47
N SER A 101 -5.31 -2.05 -8.99
CA SER A 101 -5.65 -1.70 -10.38
C SER A 101 -5.58 -0.18 -10.61
N GLY A 102 -6.02 0.62 -9.64
CA GLY A 102 -5.89 2.08 -9.68
C GLY A 102 -4.43 2.54 -9.60
N ILE A 103 -3.67 2.02 -8.63
CA ILE A 103 -2.23 2.30 -8.44
C ILE A 103 -1.44 1.95 -9.70
N GLY A 104 -1.64 0.74 -10.25
CA GLY A 104 -0.91 0.27 -11.44
C GLY A 104 -1.06 1.19 -12.65
N ARG A 105 -2.20 1.87 -12.80
CA ARG A 105 -2.43 2.79 -13.90
C ARG A 105 -2.02 4.23 -13.63
N ARG A 106 -1.95 4.65 -12.36
CA ARG A 106 -1.58 6.02 -12.00
C ARG A 106 -0.09 6.19 -11.73
N GLU A 107 0.53 5.19 -11.09
CA GLU A 107 1.88 5.28 -10.53
C GLU A 107 2.92 4.49 -11.33
N PHE A 108 2.48 3.62 -12.24
CA PHE A 108 3.36 2.84 -13.11
C PHE A 108 3.14 3.17 -14.58
N PRO A 109 4.20 3.06 -15.41
CA PRO A 109 4.11 3.28 -16.86
C PRO A 109 3.32 2.13 -17.53
N ASN A 110 2.86 2.37 -18.76
CA ASN A 110 2.31 1.28 -19.59
C ASN A 110 3.45 0.47 -20.26
N GLU A 111 4.38 0.00 -19.43
CA GLU A 111 5.57 -0.75 -19.83
C GLU A 111 5.69 -2.02 -18.98
N THR A 112 6.62 -2.89 -19.34
CA THR A 112 6.90 -4.12 -18.58
C THR A 112 7.88 -3.91 -17.42
N PHE A 113 8.54 -2.76 -17.34
CA PHE A 113 9.48 -2.34 -16.31
C PHE A 113 9.12 -0.95 -15.79
N HIS A 114 9.60 -0.63 -14.59
CA HIS A 114 9.45 0.70 -13.99
C HIS A 114 10.79 1.44 -14.02
N LEU A 115 10.74 2.72 -14.41
CA LEU A 115 11.90 3.60 -14.47
C LEU A 115 11.77 4.66 -13.39
N GLU A 116 12.74 4.75 -12.48
CA GLU A 116 12.77 5.83 -11.51
C GLU A 116 13.06 7.17 -12.20
N THR A 117 12.43 8.22 -11.71
CA THR A 117 12.46 9.55 -12.35
C THR A 117 13.82 10.24 -12.27
N ASP A 118 14.63 9.91 -11.27
CA ASP A 118 15.88 10.60 -10.99
C ASP A 118 16.99 10.16 -11.95
N VAL A 119 17.59 11.17 -12.60
CA VAL A 119 18.78 11.00 -13.42
C VAL A 119 19.98 11.58 -12.68
N SER A 120 20.96 10.74 -12.40
CA SER A 120 22.19 11.14 -11.72
C SER A 120 23.29 11.48 -12.72
N PRO A 121 23.76 12.74 -12.81
CA PRO A 121 24.95 13.08 -13.60
C PRO A 121 26.19 12.47 -12.94
N LEU A 122 26.91 11.63 -13.67
CA LEU A 122 28.12 10.96 -13.21
C LEU A 122 29.41 11.55 -13.79
N SER A 123 29.28 12.50 -14.74
CA SER A 123 30.38 13.28 -15.29
C SER A 123 30.09 14.78 -15.26
N LYS A 124 31.13 15.61 -15.21
CA LYS A 124 30.99 17.07 -15.22
C LYS A 124 30.33 17.61 -16.48
N SER A 125 30.57 16.95 -17.62
CA SER A 125 30.00 17.33 -18.92
C SER A 125 28.57 16.81 -19.14
N GLY A 126 28.06 15.94 -18.25
CA GLY A 126 26.75 15.26 -18.45
C GLY A 126 26.77 14.18 -19.55
N SER A 127 27.95 13.83 -20.09
CA SER A 127 28.08 12.79 -21.12
C SER A 127 27.98 11.36 -20.58
N PHE A 128 27.98 11.18 -19.25
CA PHE A 128 27.81 9.92 -18.56
C PHE A 128 26.86 10.12 -17.39
N ILE A 129 25.79 9.35 -17.39
CA ILE A 129 24.69 9.45 -16.42
C ILE A 129 24.31 8.07 -15.89
N GLY A 130 23.60 8.06 -14.77
CA GLY A 130 23.03 6.85 -14.15
C GLY A 130 21.54 7.01 -13.89
N ARG A 131 20.81 5.90 -13.96
CA ARG A 131 19.37 5.78 -13.62
C ARG A 131 19.10 4.42 -13.00
N HIS A 132 17.96 4.29 -12.34
CA HIS A 132 17.50 2.99 -11.84
C HIS A 132 16.30 2.51 -12.65
N ILE A 133 16.35 1.21 -13.00
CA ILE A 133 15.21 0.46 -13.54
C ILE A 133 14.81 -0.61 -12.53
N CYS A 134 13.52 -0.90 -12.47
CA CYS A 134 12.97 -2.03 -11.72
C CYS A 134 12.32 -3.00 -12.70
N THR A 135 12.78 -4.24 -12.71
CA THR A 135 12.23 -5.32 -13.53
C THR A 135 11.65 -6.42 -12.65
N PRO A 136 10.58 -7.12 -13.06
CA PRO A 136 10.04 -8.26 -12.29
C PRO A 136 11.13 -9.28 -11.98
N LEU A 137 11.12 -9.84 -10.78
CA LEU A 137 11.94 -11.02 -10.48
C LEU A 137 11.47 -12.23 -11.33
N GLU A 138 12.39 -13.13 -11.65
CA GLU A 138 12.10 -14.28 -12.52
C GLU A 138 11.65 -15.54 -11.76
N GLY A 139 11.60 -15.47 -10.44
CA GLY A 139 11.16 -16.54 -9.56
C GLY A 139 9.64 -16.65 -9.39
N ALA A 140 9.26 -17.31 -8.31
CA ALA A 140 7.89 -17.41 -7.81
C ALA A 140 7.76 -16.73 -6.44
N ALA A 141 6.61 -16.09 -6.18
CA ALA A 141 6.27 -15.58 -4.87
C ALA A 141 5.53 -16.67 -4.07
N VAL A 142 6.09 -17.08 -2.95
CA VAL A 142 5.49 -18.06 -2.02
C VAL A 142 4.80 -17.29 -0.91
N HIS A 143 3.47 -17.35 -0.86
CA HIS A 143 2.65 -16.67 0.13
C HIS A 143 2.20 -17.66 1.21
N ILE A 144 2.67 -17.49 2.43
CA ILE A 144 2.24 -18.28 3.59
C ILE A 144 1.34 -17.40 4.44
N ASN A 145 0.06 -17.72 4.50
CA ASN A 145 -0.97 -16.88 5.09
C ASN A 145 -1.47 -17.43 6.42
N ALA A 146 -1.88 -16.52 7.31
CA ALA A 146 -2.50 -16.83 8.59
C ALA A 146 -3.97 -17.28 8.42
N PHE A 147 -4.55 -17.78 9.52
CA PHE A 147 -5.90 -18.36 9.52
C PHE A 147 -7.02 -17.33 9.69
N ASN A 148 -6.72 -16.15 10.19
CA ASN A 148 -7.72 -15.17 10.66
C ASN A 148 -8.47 -14.46 9.51
N PHE A 149 -7.77 -14.12 8.42
CA PHE A 149 -8.34 -13.50 7.22
C PHE A 149 -7.90 -14.26 5.95
N PRO A 150 -8.46 -15.46 5.70
CA PRO A 150 -8.01 -16.33 4.62
C PRO A 150 -8.20 -15.77 3.21
N CYS A 151 -9.19 -14.89 2.99
CA CYS A 151 -9.41 -14.19 1.72
C CYS A 151 -8.53 -12.96 1.61
N TRP A 152 -8.61 -12.04 2.57
CA TRP A 152 -7.81 -10.81 2.58
C TRP A 152 -6.32 -11.12 2.50
N GLY A 153 -5.79 -11.95 3.39
CA GLY A 153 -4.35 -12.25 3.45
C GLY A 153 -3.79 -12.86 2.17
N MET A 154 -4.62 -13.56 1.38
CA MET A 154 -4.24 -14.00 0.04
C MET A 154 -4.27 -12.83 -0.95
N LEU A 155 -5.37 -12.07 -1.00
CA LEU A 155 -5.61 -11.09 -2.05
C LEU A 155 -4.68 -9.87 -1.93
N GLU A 156 -4.35 -9.42 -0.72
CA GLU A 156 -3.39 -8.31 -0.53
C GLU A 156 -2.01 -8.62 -1.10
N LYS A 157 -1.53 -9.86 -0.92
CA LYS A 157 -0.25 -10.33 -1.44
C LYS A 157 -0.30 -10.58 -2.96
N LEU A 158 -1.39 -11.17 -3.45
CA LEU A 158 -1.58 -11.39 -4.88
C LEU A 158 -1.67 -10.08 -5.66
N ALA A 159 -2.28 -9.04 -5.10
CA ALA A 159 -2.43 -7.75 -5.75
C ALA A 159 -1.07 -7.14 -6.14
N THR A 160 -0.16 -7.09 -5.18
CA THR A 160 1.20 -6.56 -5.40
C THR A 160 2.05 -7.48 -6.28
N THR A 161 1.97 -8.79 -6.06
CA THR A 161 2.75 -9.80 -6.78
C THR A 161 2.38 -9.85 -8.26
N PHE A 162 1.09 -9.91 -8.59
CA PHE A 162 0.62 -9.92 -9.98
C PHE A 162 0.90 -8.60 -10.69
N LEU A 163 0.71 -7.47 -10.00
CA LEU A 163 1.04 -6.18 -10.60
C LEU A 163 2.52 -6.04 -10.89
N ALA A 164 3.40 -6.62 -10.05
CA ALA A 164 4.83 -6.71 -10.31
C ALA A 164 5.19 -7.64 -11.48
N GLY A 165 4.31 -8.57 -11.86
CA GLY A 165 4.55 -9.53 -12.93
C GLY A 165 5.15 -10.86 -12.47
N MET A 166 4.99 -11.23 -11.18
CA MET A 166 5.42 -12.51 -10.63
C MET A 166 4.26 -13.51 -10.48
N PRO A 167 4.47 -14.80 -10.71
CA PRO A 167 3.53 -15.87 -10.38
C PRO A 167 3.55 -16.15 -8.87
N ALA A 168 2.45 -16.65 -8.32
CA ALA A 168 2.30 -16.92 -6.90
C ALA A 168 1.96 -18.39 -6.60
N ILE A 169 2.54 -18.89 -5.51
CA ILE A 169 2.17 -20.15 -4.86
C ILE A 169 1.62 -19.80 -3.48
N VAL A 170 0.32 -19.98 -3.29
CA VAL A 170 -0.39 -19.62 -2.06
C VAL A 170 -0.50 -20.82 -1.14
N LYS A 171 -0.13 -20.64 0.13
CA LYS A 171 -0.26 -21.65 1.20
C LYS A 171 -1.05 -21.02 2.35
N PRO A 172 -2.39 -21.18 2.42
CA PRO A 172 -3.20 -20.76 3.56
C PRO A 172 -2.94 -21.61 4.81
N ALA A 173 -3.36 -21.10 5.96
CA ALA A 173 -3.41 -21.90 7.17
C ALA A 173 -4.42 -23.05 7.04
N SER A 174 -4.11 -24.24 7.50
CA SER A 174 -4.90 -25.45 7.31
C SER A 174 -6.32 -25.34 7.88
N GLN A 175 -6.51 -24.63 9.00
CA GLN A 175 -7.80 -24.50 9.68
C GLN A 175 -8.88 -23.80 8.85
N THR A 176 -8.50 -22.88 7.98
CA THR A 176 -9.41 -22.06 7.17
C THR A 176 -9.17 -22.15 5.68
N CYS A 177 -8.31 -23.10 5.24
CA CYS A 177 -7.89 -23.21 3.84
C CYS A 177 -9.03 -23.52 2.86
N TYR A 178 -10.13 -24.09 3.32
CA TYR A 178 -11.30 -24.38 2.49
C TYR A 178 -11.93 -23.12 1.87
N LEU A 179 -11.88 -21.99 2.59
CA LEU A 179 -12.36 -20.72 2.06
C LEU A 179 -11.40 -20.14 1.01
N THR A 180 -10.10 -20.24 1.25
CA THR A 180 -9.07 -19.84 0.27
C THR A 180 -9.11 -20.75 -0.97
N GLU A 181 -9.27 -22.06 -0.78
CA GLU A 181 -9.39 -23.03 -1.86
C GLU A 181 -10.59 -22.72 -2.76
N LYS A 182 -11.76 -22.46 -2.17
CA LYS A 182 -12.94 -22.06 -2.91
C LYS A 182 -12.72 -20.77 -3.72
N MET A 183 -12.08 -19.76 -3.13
CA MET A 183 -11.76 -18.51 -3.83
C MET A 183 -10.78 -18.73 -4.99
N VAL A 184 -9.75 -19.54 -4.79
CA VAL A 184 -8.81 -19.92 -5.86
C VAL A 184 -9.49 -20.69 -6.97
N ALA A 185 -10.42 -21.61 -6.64
CA ALA A 185 -11.21 -22.32 -7.65
C ALA A 185 -12.00 -21.35 -8.53
N VAL A 186 -12.70 -20.39 -7.91
CA VAL A 186 -13.44 -19.34 -8.63
C VAL A 186 -12.50 -18.47 -9.48
N MET A 187 -11.31 -18.11 -8.97
CA MET A 187 -10.31 -17.37 -9.75
C MET A 187 -9.85 -18.13 -10.99
N ILE A 188 -9.64 -19.44 -10.88
CA ILE A 188 -9.25 -20.30 -12.00
C ILE A 188 -10.41 -20.46 -13.00
N GLU A 189 -11.63 -20.67 -12.54
CA GLU A 189 -12.83 -20.79 -13.37
C GLU A 189 -13.12 -19.54 -14.20
N SER A 190 -12.71 -18.37 -13.72
CA SER A 190 -12.85 -17.12 -14.46
C SER A 190 -12.14 -17.11 -15.82
N GLY A 191 -11.10 -17.94 -16.01
CA GLY A 191 -10.28 -17.96 -17.21
C GLY A 191 -9.42 -16.70 -17.42
N LEU A 192 -9.39 -15.77 -16.44
CA LEU A 192 -8.66 -14.51 -16.54
C LEU A 192 -7.16 -14.66 -16.28
N LEU A 193 -6.77 -15.62 -15.44
CA LEU A 193 -5.37 -15.82 -15.07
C LEU A 193 -4.60 -16.56 -16.17
N PRO A 194 -3.39 -16.13 -16.50
CA PRO A 194 -2.49 -16.93 -17.31
C PRO A 194 -2.18 -18.28 -16.64
N GLU A 195 -1.95 -19.31 -17.45
CA GLU A 195 -1.51 -20.60 -16.93
C GLU A 195 -0.23 -20.47 -16.09
N GLY A 196 -0.20 -21.14 -14.93
CA GLY A 196 0.94 -21.10 -14.00
C GLY A 196 1.06 -19.82 -13.17
N ALA A 197 0.20 -18.82 -13.34
CA ALA A 197 0.25 -17.57 -12.57
C ALA A 197 -0.12 -17.78 -11.10
N LEU A 198 -1.04 -18.71 -10.80
CA LEU A 198 -1.52 -19.01 -9.46
C LEU A 198 -1.52 -20.50 -9.20
N GLN A 199 -0.94 -20.91 -8.07
CA GLN A 199 -1.01 -22.27 -7.54
C GLN A 199 -1.35 -22.24 -6.05
N LEU A 200 -1.94 -23.34 -5.54
CA LEU A 200 -2.39 -23.46 -4.17
C LEU A 200 -1.81 -24.72 -3.51
N ILE A 201 -1.40 -24.59 -2.24
CA ILE A 201 -0.99 -25.71 -1.38
C ILE A 201 -1.88 -25.71 -0.14
N CYS A 202 -2.80 -26.66 0.00
CA CYS A 202 -3.53 -26.90 1.24
C CYS A 202 -2.81 -27.97 2.07
N GLY A 203 -2.22 -27.56 3.20
CA GLY A 203 -1.44 -28.45 4.06
C GLY A 203 -0.11 -27.84 4.52
N SER A 204 0.91 -28.66 4.76
CA SER A 204 2.24 -28.23 5.16
C SER A 204 3.06 -27.70 3.98
N VAL A 205 4.15 -27.00 4.27
CA VAL A 205 5.10 -26.53 3.24
C VAL A 205 6.02 -27.66 2.72
N GLY A 206 6.04 -28.84 3.37
CA GLY A 206 6.93 -29.94 3.01
C GLY A 206 8.38 -29.49 2.84
N ASP A 207 9.01 -29.89 1.71
CA ASP A 207 10.35 -29.52 1.28
C ASP A 207 10.38 -28.32 0.29
N LEU A 208 9.30 -27.56 0.21
CA LEU A 208 9.20 -26.39 -0.68
C LEU A 208 10.39 -25.43 -0.53
N PHE A 209 10.84 -25.21 0.73
CA PHE A 209 11.94 -24.30 1.04
C PHE A 209 13.31 -24.80 0.56
N ASP A 210 13.51 -26.09 0.45
CA ASP A 210 14.73 -26.68 -0.10
C ASP A 210 14.88 -26.40 -1.60
N ASN A 211 13.75 -26.19 -2.29
CA ASN A 211 13.66 -25.99 -3.73
C ASN A 211 13.62 -24.52 -4.17
N LEU A 212 13.65 -23.57 -3.22
CA LEU A 212 13.65 -22.14 -3.53
C LEU A 212 14.97 -21.68 -4.12
N GLU A 213 14.90 -20.66 -5.01
CA GLU A 213 16.03 -20.03 -5.68
C GLU A 213 16.13 -18.53 -5.34
N SER A 214 17.26 -17.89 -5.64
CA SER A 214 17.56 -16.49 -5.30
C SER A 214 16.58 -15.48 -5.88
N GLN A 215 15.86 -15.82 -6.96
CA GLN A 215 14.86 -14.98 -7.59
C GLN A 215 13.45 -15.18 -7.02
N ASP A 216 13.25 -16.15 -6.13
CA ASP A 216 11.99 -16.36 -5.44
C ASP A 216 11.84 -15.36 -4.28
N VAL A 217 10.60 -15.16 -3.86
CA VAL A 217 10.24 -14.30 -2.73
C VAL A 217 9.35 -15.11 -1.79
N VAL A 218 9.63 -15.08 -0.49
CA VAL A 218 8.70 -15.61 0.53
C VAL A 218 8.03 -14.44 1.22
N THR A 219 6.71 -14.47 1.30
CA THR A 219 5.91 -13.53 2.08
C THR A 219 5.11 -14.31 3.11
N PHE A 220 5.40 -14.06 4.37
CA PHE A 220 4.86 -14.80 5.51
C PHE A 220 4.03 -13.91 6.41
N THR A 221 2.82 -14.37 6.77
CA THR A 221 2.00 -13.81 7.86
C THR A 221 1.64 -14.93 8.82
N GLY A 222 1.95 -14.76 10.10
CA GLY A 222 1.67 -15.74 11.15
C GLY A 222 2.44 -15.50 12.44
N SER A 223 2.61 -16.53 13.29
CA SER A 223 3.33 -16.38 14.56
C SER A 223 4.82 -16.09 14.36
N ALA A 224 5.39 -15.26 15.23
CA ALA A 224 6.81 -14.91 15.20
C ALA A 224 7.70 -16.16 15.31
N THR A 225 7.28 -17.17 16.07
CA THR A 225 8.03 -18.43 16.20
C THR A 225 8.11 -19.16 14.85
N THR A 226 7.00 -19.30 14.15
CA THR A 226 6.98 -19.92 12.80
C THR A 226 7.75 -19.07 11.80
N GLY A 227 7.55 -17.77 11.80
CA GLY A 227 8.25 -16.85 10.91
C GLY A 227 9.76 -16.91 11.07
N ARG A 228 10.26 -16.87 12.33
CA ARG A 228 11.70 -17.03 12.62
C ARG A 228 12.24 -18.36 12.14
N LYS A 229 11.52 -19.46 12.39
CA LYS A 229 11.91 -20.80 11.90
C LYS A 229 12.05 -20.84 10.39
N LEU A 230 11.10 -20.29 9.65
CA LEU A 230 11.12 -20.27 8.19
C LEU A 230 12.20 -19.30 7.65
N LYS A 231 12.31 -18.10 8.23
CA LYS A 231 13.32 -17.11 7.84
C LYS A 231 14.75 -17.59 8.09
N SER A 232 14.97 -18.42 9.10
CA SER A 232 16.28 -19.02 9.40
C SER A 232 16.57 -20.29 8.62
N HIS A 233 15.71 -20.70 7.68
CA HIS A 233 15.95 -21.85 6.84
C HIS A 233 17.28 -21.72 6.07
N PRO A 234 18.15 -22.77 6.07
CA PRO A 234 19.49 -22.67 5.48
C PRO A 234 19.48 -22.19 4.02
N ASN A 235 18.51 -22.60 3.23
CA ASN A 235 18.41 -22.21 1.83
C ASN A 235 18.03 -20.73 1.64
N ILE A 236 17.17 -20.17 2.52
CA ILE A 236 16.84 -18.74 2.55
C ILE A 236 18.12 -17.92 2.75
N ILE A 237 18.92 -18.31 3.75
CA ILE A 237 20.19 -17.62 4.08
C ILE A 237 21.21 -17.79 2.96
N LYS A 238 21.44 -19.03 2.55
CA LYS A 238 22.47 -19.38 1.55
C LYS A 238 22.27 -18.69 0.21
N LYS A 239 21.03 -18.58 -0.25
CA LYS A 239 20.68 -17.98 -1.56
C LYS A 239 20.21 -16.52 -1.46
N ALA A 240 20.24 -15.92 -0.26
CA ALA A 240 19.77 -14.56 0.00
C ALA A 240 18.35 -14.31 -0.54
N ILE A 241 17.45 -15.28 -0.34
CA ILE A 241 16.08 -15.21 -0.81
C ILE A 241 15.35 -14.10 -0.04
N ARG A 242 14.63 -13.25 -0.73
CA ARG A 242 13.84 -12.19 -0.09
C ARG A 242 12.75 -12.80 0.77
N PHE A 243 12.73 -12.40 2.04
CA PHE A 243 11.76 -12.90 3.02
C PHE A 243 11.04 -11.72 3.67
N ASN A 244 9.80 -11.47 3.26
CA ASN A 244 8.93 -10.49 3.88
C ASN A 244 8.14 -11.16 5.01
N MET A 245 8.11 -10.55 6.19
CA MET A 245 7.50 -11.14 7.38
C MET A 245 6.59 -10.15 8.07
N GLU A 246 5.35 -10.56 8.27
CA GLU A 246 4.40 -9.99 9.22
C GLU A 246 4.20 -11.02 10.35
N ALA A 247 4.39 -10.59 11.58
CA ALA A 247 4.36 -11.48 12.74
C ALA A 247 3.57 -10.87 13.91
N ASP A 248 3.75 -11.46 15.10
CA ASP A 248 3.10 -11.05 16.35
C ASP A 248 3.15 -9.54 16.56
N SER A 249 2.07 -8.96 17.06
CA SER A 249 1.98 -7.52 17.28
C SER A 249 1.24 -7.19 18.57
N LEU A 250 1.88 -6.46 19.46
CA LEU A 250 1.27 -5.93 20.68
C LEU A 250 0.87 -4.46 20.47
N ASN A 251 -0.08 -4.26 19.56
CA ASN A 251 -0.57 -2.94 19.21
C ASN A 251 -1.13 -2.22 20.43
N CYS A 252 -0.90 -0.91 20.48
CA CYS A 252 -1.40 -0.09 21.57
C CYS A 252 -2.34 1.02 21.11
N ILE A 253 -3.17 1.47 22.03
CA ILE A 253 -3.91 2.72 21.94
C ILE A 253 -3.56 3.59 23.15
N ILE A 254 -3.28 4.87 22.91
CA ILE A 254 -2.91 5.84 23.94
C ILE A 254 -4.00 6.89 24.06
N LEU A 255 -4.54 7.08 25.27
CA LEU A 255 -5.42 8.18 25.60
C LEU A 255 -4.57 9.41 25.93
N GLY A 256 -4.82 10.54 25.27
CA GLY A 256 -4.13 11.80 25.57
C GLY A 256 -4.43 12.29 26.99
N SER A 257 -3.46 12.96 27.62
CA SER A 257 -3.60 13.51 28.97
C SER A 257 -4.58 14.69 29.07
N ASP A 258 -5.04 15.21 27.95
CA ASP A 258 -6.05 16.26 27.82
C ASP A 258 -7.49 15.75 27.88
N VAL A 259 -7.68 14.43 27.70
CA VAL A 259 -9.02 13.84 27.57
C VAL A 259 -9.65 13.58 28.95
N THR A 260 -10.89 14.06 29.13
CA THR A 260 -11.71 13.77 30.29
C THR A 260 -12.92 12.90 29.95
N VAL A 261 -13.59 12.33 30.94
CA VAL A 261 -14.74 11.42 30.75
C VAL A 261 -15.93 12.06 30.00
N GLU A 262 -16.05 13.39 30.08
CA GLU A 262 -17.12 14.15 29.43
C GLU A 262 -16.85 14.44 27.95
N MET A 263 -15.61 14.26 27.53
CA MET A 263 -15.20 14.54 26.14
C MET A 263 -15.61 13.41 25.19
N GLU A 264 -15.90 13.77 23.93
CA GLU A 264 -16.25 12.81 22.88
C GLU A 264 -15.09 11.85 22.59
N GLU A 265 -13.87 12.31 22.71
CA GLU A 265 -12.64 11.52 22.58
C GLU A 265 -12.62 10.32 23.53
N PHE A 266 -13.13 10.47 24.75
CA PHE A 266 -13.25 9.34 25.68
C PHE A 266 -14.19 8.26 25.13
N THR A 267 -15.34 8.65 24.60
CA THR A 267 -16.30 7.73 23.99
C THR A 267 -15.71 7.03 22.76
N ILE A 268 -14.99 7.78 21.91
CA ILE A 268 -14.27 7.26 20.74
C ILE A 268 -13.24 6.22 21.18
N PHE A 269 -12.45 6.52 22.20
CA PHE A 269 -11.43 5.63 22.74
C PHE A 269 -12.02 4.30 23.23
N ILE A 270 -13.06 4.33 24.05
CA ILE A 270 -13.73 3.13 24.56
C ILE A 270 -14.34 2.30 23.42
N LYS A 271 -15.01 2.97 22.47
CA LYS A 271 -15.62 2.31 21.30
C LYS A 271 -14.58 1.58 20.45
N GLU A 272 -13.42 2.22 20.24
CA GLU A 272 -12.35 1.65 19.42
C GLU A 272 -11.77 0.38 20.05
N ILE A 273 -11.50 0.39 21.37
CA ILE A 273 -10.98 -0.77 22.09
C ILE A 273 -11.97 -1.94 22.03
N VAL A 274 -13.23 -1.71 22.34
CA VAL A 274 -14.26 -2.76 22.31
C VAL A 274 -14.43 -3.33 20.91
N ARG A 275 -14.40 -2.47 19.88
CA ARG A 275 -14.46 -2.91 18.48
C ARG A 275 -13.29 -3.84 18.15
N GLU A 276 -12.07 -3.46 18.50
CA GLU A 276 -10.88 -4.25 18.22
C GLU A 276 -10.79 -5.56 19.02
N MET A 277 -11.33 -5.58 20.24
CA MET A 277 -11.45 -6.80 21.05
C MET A 277 -12.47 -7.78 20.47
N THR A 278 -13.56 -7.31 19.88
CA THR A 278 -14.70 -8.16 19.46
C THR A 278 -14.72 -8.51 17.98
N ALA A 279 -14.14 -7.67 17.10
CA ALA A 279 -14.05 -7.97 15.68
C ALA A 279 -13.18 -9.21 15.46
N LYS A 280 -13.73 -10.19 14.74
CA LYS A 280 -13.09 -11.51 14.50
C LYS A 280 -12.66 -12.21 15.81
N ALA A 281 -13.40 -12.00 16.90
CA ALA A 281 -13.08 -12.45 18.26
C ALA A 281 -11.64 -12.06 18.68
N GLY A 282 -11.22 -10.85 18.34
CA GLY A 282 -9.89 -10.33 18.65
C GLY A 282 -8.74 -10.99 17.89
N GLN A 283 -9.01 -11.93 16.97
CA GLN A 283 -8.00 -12.62 16.17
C GLN A 283 -7.57 -11.77 14.97
N LYS A 284 -7.06 -10.57 15.26
CA LYS A 284 -6.52 -9.63 14.28
C LYS A 284 -5.06 -9.34 14.62
N CYS A 285 -4.19 -9.37 13.63
CA CYS A 285 -2.80 -8.92 13.78
C CYS A 285 -2.71 -7.45 14.24
N THR A 286 -3.73 -6.66 13.92
CA THR A 286 -3.85 -5.24 14.28
C THR A 286 -4.69 -5.00 15.54
N ALA A 287 -5.23 -6.01 16.24
CA ALA A 287 -6.07 -5.78 17.42
C ALA A 287 -5.31 -5.03 18.52
N ILE A 288 -6.04 -4.17 19.25
CA ILE A 288 -5.49 -3.43 20.40
C ILE A 288 -5.30 -4.42 21.56
N ARG A 289 -4.04 -4.67 21.90
CA ARG A 289 -3.65 -5.53 23.03
C ARG A 289 -3.34 -4.75 24.29
N ARG A 290 -2.87 -3.51 24.15
CA ARG A 290 -2.38 -2.66 25.22
C ARG A 290 -3.10 -1.31 25.17
N THR A 291 -3.82 -0.99 26.26
CA THR A 291 -4.56 0.25 26.42
C THR A 291 -3.82 1.13 27.42
N ILE A 292 -3.16 2.18 26.95
CA ILE A 292 -2.26 3.05 27.70
C ILE A 292 -3.01 4.33 28.05
N VAL A 293 -3.22 4.62 29.35
CA VAL A 293 -4.09 5.70 29.82
C VAL A 293 -3.43 6.55 30.90
N PRO A 294 -3.79 7.84 31.05
CA PRO A 294 -3.34 8.63 32.20
C PRO A 294 -3.74 7.94 33.51
N GLU A 295 -2.84 7.90 34.50
CA GLU A 295 -3.09 7.24 35.80
C GLU A 295 -4.41 7.63 36.40
N GLY A 296 -4.73 8.93 36.41
CA GLY A 296 -5.99 9.46 36.95
C GLY A 296 -7.26 9.05 36.18
N MET A 297 -7.12 8.48 34.98
CA MET A 297 -8.24 8.02 34.16
C MET A 297 -8.42 6.49 34.17
N THR A 298 -7.51 5.75 34.78
CA THR A 298 -7.46 4.28 34.77
C THR A 298 -8.77 3.64 35.19
N GLN A 299 -9.31 4.01 36.34
CA GLN A 299 -10.54 3.42 36.86
C GLN A 299 -11.75 3.74 35.97
N SER A 300 -11.85 4.99 35.50
CA SER A 300 -12.95 5.40 34.60
C SER A 300 -12.93 4.63 33.29
N VAL A 301 -11.73 4.36 32.72
CA VAL A 301 -11.56 3.56 31.50
C VAL A 301 -11.94 2.09 31.76
N ILE A 302 -11.47 1.49 32.85
CA ILE A 302 -11.82 0.11 33.22
C ILE A 302 -13.35 -0.04 33.38
N ASP A 303 -14.01 0.87 34.13
CA ASP A 303 -15.45 0.80 34.36
C ASP A 303 -16.24 0.96 33.03
N ALA A 304 -15.85 1.90 32.19
CA ALA A 304 -16.48 2.10 30.88
C ALA A 304 -16.30 0.89 29.95
N LEU A 305 -15.11 0.28 29.94
CA LEU A 305 -14.84 -0.95 29.15
C LEU A 305 -15.67 -2.11 29.65
N LYS A 306 -15.73 -2.34 31.01
CA LYS A 306 -16.55 -3.40 31.61
C LYS A 306 -18.02 -3.24 31.21
N GLN A 307 -18.59 -2.05 31.40
CA GLN A 307 -19.98 -1.76 31.02
C GLN A 307 -20.26 -2.08 29.54
N ARG A 308 -19.34 -1.75 28.65
CA ARG A 308 -19.50 -2.05 27.22
C ARG A 308 -19.32 -3.53 26.90
N LEU A 309 -18.35 -4.19 27.51
CA LEU A 309 -18.08 -5.61 27.29
C LEU A 309 -19.21 -6.50 27.79
N GLU A 310 -19.90 -6.12 28.88
CA GLU A 310 -21.11 -6.79 29.38
C GLU A 310 -22.25 -6.84 28.34
N THR A 311 -22.30 -5.89 27.42
CA THR A 311 -23.30 -5.85 26.35
C THR A 311 -22.93 -6.66 25.10
N VAL A 312 -21.73 -7.21 25.06
CA VAL A 312 -21.25 -8.00 23.91
C VAL A 312 -21.90 -9.39 23.91
N ARG A 313 -22.75 -9.64 22.92
CA ARG A 313 -23.35 -10.95 22.71
C ARG A 313 -22.41 -11.84 21.92
N VAL A 314 -22.03 -12.96 22.52
CA VAL A 314 -21.18 -14.00 21.89
C VAL A 314 -22.09 -15.14 21.45
N GLY A 315 -21.89 -15.69 20.26
CA GLY A 315 -22.76 -16.78 19.81
C GLY A 315 -22.60 -17.20 18.36
N GLN A 316 -23.63 -17.84 17.83
CA GLN A 316 -23.74 -18.19 16.42
C GLN A 316 -23.58 -16.91 15.58
N PRO A 317 -22.62 -16.85 14.65
CA PRO A 317 -22.33 -15.63 13.89
C PRO A 317 -23.48 -15.03 13.09
N GLU A 318 -24.46 -15.85 12.72
CA GLU A 318 -25.63 -15.45 11.94
C GLU A 318 -26.84 -15.08 12.82
N ALA A 319 -26.76 -15.33 14.14
CA ALA A 319 -27.86 -15.03 15.06
C ALA A 319 -28.00 -13.52 15.28
N GLU A 320 -29.25 -13.07 15.42
CA GLU A 320 -29.56 -11.65 15.60
C GLU A 320 -28.94 -11.07 16.86
N GLY A 321 -28.26 -9.94 16.70
CA GLY A 321 -27.62 -9.21 17.81
C GLY A 321 -26.29 -9.82 18.27
N VAL A 322 -25.80 -10.91 17.69
CA VAL A 322 -24.48 -11.45 17.99
C VAL A 322 -23.43 -10.52 17.42
N ARG A 323 -22.54 -10.05 18.29
CA ARG A 323 -21.44 -9.15 17.96
C ARG A 323 -20.13 -9.90 17.72
N MET A 324 -19.94 -11.02 18.39
CA MET A 324 -18.71 -11.79 18.36
C MET A 324 -19.01 -13.28 18.17
N GLY A 325 -18.39 -13.90 17.18
CA GLY A 325 -18.44 -15.33 16.94
C GLY A 325 -17.37 -16.10 17.73
N THR A 326 -16.83 -17.17 17.14
CA THR A 326 -15.83 -18.03 17.78
C THR A 326 -14.40 -17.64 17.39
N LEU A 327 -13.43 -18.16 18.14
CA LEU A 327 -12.06 -18.34 17.64
C LEU A 327 -12.07 -19.36 16.50
N ALA A 328 -10.99 -19.43 15.72
CA ALA A 328 -10.90 -20.28 14.53
C ALA A 328 -10.92 -21.79 14.83
N GLY A 329 -10.70 -22.18 16.09
CA GLY A 329 -10.75 -23.57 16.55
C GLY A 329 -10.42 -23.73 18.03
N LEU A 330 -10.62 -24.94 18.54
CA LEU A 330 -10.38 -25.25 19.96
C LEU A 330 -8.91 -25.15 20.35
N ASP A 331 -7.97 -25.34 19.43
CA ASP A 331 -6.55 -25.15 19.68
C ASP A 331 -6.24 -23.67 20.00
N GLN A 332 -6.91 -22.73 19.32
CA GLN A 332 -6.78 -21.30 19.60
C GLN A 332 -7.42 -20.92 20.94
N VAL A 333 -8.52 -21.56 21.33
CA VAL A 333 -9.12 -21.38 22.67
C VAL A 333 -8.12 -21.78 23.75
N LYS A 334 -7.47 -22.94 23.56
CA LYS A 334 -6.47 -23.43 24.50
C LYS A 334 -5.27 -22.48 24.58
N GLU A 335 -4.75 -22.06 23.43
CA GLU A 335 -3.59 -21.14 23.36
C GLU A 335 -3.91 -19.79 24.03
N VAL A 336 -5.06 -19.18 23.73
CA VAL A 336 -5.46 -17.90 24.34
C VAL A 336 -5.58 -18.04 25.86
N ARG A 337 -6.17 -19.15 26.36
CA ARG A 337 -6.28 -19.40 27.79
C ARG A 337 -4.92 -19.53 28.47
N GLU A 338 -4.01 -20.30 27.88
CA GLU A 338 -2.63 -20.43 28.39
C GLU A 338 -1.93 -19.05 28.45
N ARG A 339 -2.08 -18.21 27.42
CA ARG A 339 -1.51 -16.85 27.43
C ARG A 339 -2.16 -15.91 28.44
N VAL A 340 -3.46 -16.01 28.66
CA VAL A 340 -4.13 -15.26 29.72
C VAL A 340 -3.68 -15.70 31.09
N ASP A 341 -3.49 -17.01 31.34
CA ASP A 341 -2.97 -17.51 32.61
C ASP A 341 -1.54 -17.02 32.89
N GLU A 342 -0.69 -16.93 31.85
CA GLU A 342 0.64 -16.32 31.96
C GLU A 342 0.56 -14.83 32.30
N LEU A 343 -0.30 -14.07 31.63
CA LEU A 343 -0.50 -12.63 31.88
C LEU A 343 -1.02 -12.35 33.28
N ARG A 344 -1.93 -13.20 33.81
CA ARG A 344 -2.52 -13.07 35.15
C ARG A 344 -1.52 -13.26 36.29
N GLN A 345 -0.33 -13.75 36.03
CA GLN A 345 0.74 -13.81 37.03
C GLN A 345 1.20 -12.40 37.45
N ASN A 346 1.06 -11.40 36.56
CA ASN A 346 1.54 -10.03 36.77
C ASN A 346 0.49 -8.94 36.44
N ALA A 347 -0.72 -9.34 36.07
CA ALA A 347 -1.82 -8.43 35.79
C ALA A 347 -3.12 -8.95 36.40
N GLU A 348 -3.92 -8.05 36.95
CA GLU A 348 -5.20 -8.36 37.57
C GLU A 348 -6.26 -8.63 36.50
N LEU A 349 -7.05 -9.70 36.66
CA LEU A 349 -8.24 -9.95 35.87
C LEU A 349 -9.37 -9.04 36.34
N VAL A 350 -9.82 -8.10 35.52
CA VAL A 350 -10.87 -7.16 35.84
C VAL A 350 -12.21 -7.46 35.16
N PHE A 351 -12.21 -8.25 34.09
CA PHE A 351 -13.43 -8.73 33.42
C PHE A 351 -13.14 -9.99 32.56
N GLY A 352 -14.15 -10.90 32.47
CA GLY A 352 -14.08 -12.12 31.67
C GLY A 352 -13.68 -13.35 32.47
N GLU A 353 -13.31 -14.44 31.77
CA GLU A 353 -12.89 -15.73 32.33
C GLU A 353 -13.94 -16.34 33.31
N ARG A 354 -15.24 -16.04 33.10
CA ARG A 354 -16.33 -16.63 33.90
C ARG A 354 -16.46 -18.12 33.52
N GLU A 355 -16.66 -18.97 34.52
CA GLU A 355 -16.88 -20.40 34.34
C GLU A 355 -18.08 -20.66 33.40
N GLU A 356 -19.13 -19.84 33.55
CA GLU A 356 -20.30 -19.87 32.70
C GLU A 356 -20.59 -18.47 32.15
N PHE A 357 -20.54 -18.33 30.83
CA PHE A 357 -21.03 -17.16 30.09
C PHE A 357 -22.04 -17.58 29.04
N GLU A 358 -23.00 -16.73 28.75
CA GLU A 358 -24.07 -17.01 27.82
C GLU A 358 -23.52 -17.03 26.36
N VAL A 359 -23.89 -18.08 25.62
CA VAL A 359 -23.62 -18.22 24.19
C VAL A 359 -24.95 -18.29 23.47
N VAL A 360 -25.19 -17.36 22.55
CA VAL A 360 -26.47 -17.21 21.82
C VAL A 360 -26.55 -18.23 20.69
N ASP A 361 -27.64 -19.01 20.64
CA ASP A 361 -28.02 -19.94 19.57
C ASP A 361 -26.92 -20.94 19.17
N ALA A 362 -26.04 -21.32 20.10
CA ALA A 362 -24.98 -22.30 19.86
C ALA A 362 -24.64 -23.11 21.14
N ASP A 363 -23.98 -24.24 20.95
CA ASP A 363 -23.50 -25.08 22.03
C ASP A 363 -22.05 -24.70 22.40
N ARG A 364 -21.89 -24.06 23.57
CA ARG A 364 -20.59 -23.62 24.09
C ARG A 364 -19.55 -24.74 24.14
N ASN A 365 -19.96 -25.96 24.40
CA ASN A 365 -19.03 -27.09 24.59
C ASN A 365 -18.53 -27.69 23.26
N LYS A 366 -19.18 -27.34 22.13
CA LYS A 366 -18.82 -27.83 20.80
C LYS A 366 -18.01 -26.81 20.02
N GLY A 367 -18.36 -25.54 20.16
CA GLY A 367 -17.72 -24.43 19.44
C GLY A 367 -16.51 -23.85 20.16
N ALA A 368 -15.69 -23.14 19.40
CA ALA A 368 -14.50 -22.46 19.89
C ALA A 368 -14.81 -21.09 20.53
N PHE A 369 -15.81 -21.01 21.37
CA PHE A 369 -16.24 -19.78 22.02
C PHE A 369 -15.28 -19.35 23.12
N TYR A 370 -15.01 -18.05 23.19
CA TYR A 370 -14.17 -17.43 24.20
C TYR A 370 -14.78 -16.09 24.64
N GLU A 371 -14.74 -15.80 25.92
CA GLU A 371 -15.29 -14.56 26.47
C GLU A 371 -14.31 -13.39 26.32
N PRO A 372 -14.75 -12.14 25.98
CA PRO A 372 -13.88 -10.99 26.07
C PRO A 372 -13.24 -10.86 27.44
N THR A 373 -11.93 -10.65 27.49
CA THR A 373 -11.14 -10.66 28.72
C THR A 373 -10.35 -9.36 28.87
N LEU A 374 -10.50 -8.69 30.02
CA LEU A 374 -9.81 -7.44 30.34
C LEU A 374 -8.89 -7.64 31.54
N LEU A 375 -7.66 -7.25 31.39
CA LEU A 375 -6.62 -7.27 32.40
C LEU A 375 -6.20 -5.85 32.77
N TYR A 376 -5.68 -5.66 33.98
CA TYR A 376 -5.08 -4.43 34.47
C TYR A 376 -3.67 -4.70 34.99
N CYS A 377 -2.69 -3.93 34.53
CA CYS A 377 -1.31 -3.98 35.01
C CYS A 377 -0.99 -2.64 35.71
N ALA A 378 -0.79 -2.65 37.03
CA ALA A 378 -0.56 -1.45 37.80
C ALA A 378 0.83 -0.84 37.60
N GLU A 379 1.86 -1.68 37.35
CA GLU A 379 3.24 -1.25 37.16
C GLU A 379 3.81 -1.69 35.81
N PRO A 380 3.27 -1.14 34.70
CA PRO A 380 3.59 -1.64 33.36
C PRO A 380 5.05 -1.41 32.95
N LEU A 381 5.73 -0.38 33.45
CA LEU A 381 7.15 -0.18 33.18
C LEU A 381 8.04 -1.29 33.72
N HIS A 382 7.62 -1.93 34.80
CA HIS A 382 8.37 -2.97 35.52
C HIS A 382 7.86 -4.39 35.22
N THR A 383 6.86 -4.54 34.36
CA THR A 383 6.20 -5.80 34.03
C THR A 383 6.40 -6.16 32.57
N ASP A 384 7.42 -6.95 32.26
CA ASP A 384 7.75 -7.28 30.85
C ASP A 384 6.72 -8.20 30.20
N SER A 385 6.08 -9.11 30.95
CA SER A 385 5.11 -10.07 30.41
C SER A 385 3.97 -9.42 29.60
N VAL A 386 3.45 -8.26 30.04
CA VAL A 386 2.38 -7.54 29.34
C VAL A 386 2.83 -6.87 28.02
N HIS A 387 4.14 -6.83 27.80
CA HIS A 387 4.78 -6.33 26.56
C HIS A 387 5.38 -7.44 25.71
N GLU A 388 5.37 -8.68 26.17
CA GLU A 388 5.98 -9.83 25.48
C GLU A 388 4.95 -10.88 25.06
N ILE A 389 3.89 -11.09 25.87
CA ILE A 389 2.90 -12.14 25.65
C ILE A 389 1.73 -11.60 24.81
N GLU A 390 1.52 -12.19 23.64
CA GLU A 390 0.34 -11.95 22.83
C GLU A 390 -0.69 -13.06 23.04
N ALA A 391 -1.84 -12.73 23.62
CA ALA A 391 -3.03 -13.57 23.60
C ALA A 391 -3.84 -13.26 22.34
N PHE A 392 -3.74 -14.11 21.31
CA PHE A 392 -4.36 -13.86 20.00
C PHE A 392 -5.87 -14.17 20.00
N GLY A 393 -6.60 -13.41 20.81
CA GLY A 393 -8.03 -13.52 21.07
C GLY A 393 -8.60 -12.18 21.56
N PRO A 394 -9.82 -12.17 22.13
CA PRO A 394 -10.49 -10.96 22.60
C PRO A 394 -9.95 -10.50 23.96
N VAL A 395 -8.65 -10.25 24.05
CA VAL A 395 -7.91 -9.96 25.27
C VAL A 395 -7.22 -8.60 25.15
N ASN A 396 -7.35 -7.77 26.23
CA ASN A 396 -6.73 -6.46 26.32
C ASN A 396 -6.20 -6.21 27.73
N THR A 397 -5.11 -5.45 27.85
CA THR A 397 -4.51 -5.04 29.13
C THR A 397 -4.49 -3.52 29.24
N VAL A 398 -5.11 -2.99 30.31
CA VAL A 398 -5.07 -1.56 30.66
C VAL A 398 -3.81 -1.28 31.45
N MET A 399 -3.12 -0.17 31.13
CA MET A 399 -1.83 0.23 31.67
C MET A 399 -1.83 1.72 31.97
N PRO A 400 -1.54 2.16 33.20
CA PRO A 400 -1.43 3.58 33.53
C PRO A 400 -0.10 4.16 33.04
N TYR A 401 -0.09 5.49 32.80
CA TYR A 401 1.09 6.30 32.64
C TYR A 401 0.97 7.61 33.42
N THR A 402 2.11 8.17 33.86
CA THR A 402 2.16 9.41 34.66
C THR A 402 2.40 10.64 33.76
N ASP A 403 3.16 10.49 32.69
CA ASP A 403 3.41 11.55 31.70
C ASP A 403 3.54 10.99 30.28
N LEU A 404 3.60 11.88 29.27
CA LEU A 404 3.64 11.48 27.86
C LEU A 404 4.93 10.74 27.46
N ASP A 405 6.04 10.98 28.16
CA ASP A 405 7.30 10.30 27.89
C ASP A 405 7.23 8.84 28.37
N GLU A 406 6.57 8.60 29.49
CA GLU A 406 6.26 7.25 29.96
C GLU A 406 5.29 6.52 29.01
N ALA A 407 4.25 7.20 28.51
CA ALA A 407 3.35 6.62 27.50
C ALA A 407 4.11 6.18 26.23
N ILE A 408 5.08 6.98 25.79
CA ILE A 408 5.97 6.64 24.66
C ILE A 408 6.83 5.42 25.01
N GLN A 409 7.41 5.37 26.20
CA GLN A 409 8.23 4.23 26.64
C GLN A 409 7.41 2.94 26.70
N LEU A 410 6.20 2.98 27.27
CA LEU A 410 5.28 1.84 27.32
C LEU A 410 4.92 1.35 25.92
N SER A 411 4.66 2.27 25.01
CA SER A 411 4.44 1.92 23.60
C SER A 411 5.64 1.18 23.01
N ALA A 412 6.87 1.70 23.20
CA ALA A 412 8.11 1.15 22.69
C ALA A 412 8.44 -0.25 23.26
N LYS A 413 8.08 -0.53 24.53
CA LYS A 413 8.28 -1.85 25.18
C LYS A 413 7.61 -3.01 24.45
N GLY A 414 6.62 -2.75 23.58
CA GLY A 414 6.06 -3.79 22.68
C GLY A 414 7.05 -4.34 21.67
N GLY A 415 8.23 -3.75 21.53
CA GLY A 415 9.31 -4.27 20.66
C GLY A 415 9.07 -4.14 19.16
N GLY A 416 8.06 -3.37 18.77
CA GLY A 416 7.59 -3.20 17.40
C GLY A 416 6.16 -3.70 17.19
N SER A 417 5.37 -2.93 16.46
CA SER A 417 3.94 -3.22 16.24
C SER A 417 3.51 -2.82 14.84
N LEU A 418 2.43 -3.42 14.37
CA LEU A 418 1.81 -3.09 13.08
C LEU A 418 1.14 -1.72 13.12
N VAL A 419 0.45 -1.42 14.23
CA VAL A 419 -0.29 -0.16 14.39
C VAL A 419 -0.31 0.32 15.82
N GLY A 420 -0.24 1.64 16.00
CA GLY A 420 -0.56 2.35 17.24
C GLY A 420 -1.67 3.36 17.01
N SER A 421 -2.47 3.67 18.02
CA SER A 421 -3.43 4.78 17.97
C SER A 421 -3.21 5.78 19.08
N VAL A 422 -3.49 7.04 18.78
CA VAL A 422 -3.49 8.16 19.72
C VAL A 422 -4.87 8.80 19.68
N VAL A 423 -5.52 8.95 20.83
CA VAL A 423 -6.83 9.61 20.94
C VAL A 423 -6.66 10.86 21.80
N THR A 424 -6.79 12.04 21.23
CA THR A 424 -6.58 13.33 21.88
C THR A 424 -7.25 14.45 21.08
N ALA A 425 -7.70 15.50 21.76
CA ALA A 425 -8.20 16.73 21.14
C ALA A 425 -7.10 17.81 20.99
N ASN A 426 -5.88 17.52 21.44
CA ASN A 426 -4.77 18.47 21.46
C ASN A 426 -3.67 18.09 20.46
N ASP A 427 -3.47 18.92 19.43
CA ASP A 427 -2.49 18.68 18.37
C ASP A 427 -1.04 18.63 18.86
N ALA A 428 -0.70 19.35 19.93
CA ALA A 428 0.66 19.31 20.50
C ALA A 428 0.94 17.96 21.19
N ILE A 429 -0.08 17.39 21.85
CA ILE A 429 -0.01 16.04 22.42
C ILE A 429 0.06 15.01 21.30
N ALA A 430 -0.80 15.13 20.27
CA ALA A 430 -0.77 14.27 19.09
C ALA A 430 0.63 14.28 18.44
N HIS A 431 1.19 15.45 18.19
CA HIS A 431 2.53 15.63 17.61
C HIS A 431 3.61 14.91 18.44
N LYS A 432 3.67 15.14 19.77
CA LYS A 432 4.64 14.51 20.66
C LYS A 432 4.53 12.99 20.64
N LEU A 433 3.32 12.46 20.80
CA LEU A 433 3.07 11.03 20.85
C LEU A 433 3.38 10.37 19.49
N VAL A 434 2.90 10.94 18.38
CA VAL A 434 3.14 10.36 17.04
C VAL A 434 4.63 10.26 16.74
N LEU A 435 5.39 11.34 16.94
CA LEU A 435 6.83 11.29 16.67
C LEU A 435 7.58 10.36 17.64
N GLY A 436 7.12 10.25 18.87
CA GLY A 436 7.72 9.36 19.87
C GLY A 436 7.50 7.88 19.57
N ILE A 437 6.30 7.51 19.07
CA ILE A 437 5.95 6.10 18.85
C ILE A 437 6.19 5.62 17.41
N ALA A 438 6.27 6.53 16.42
CA ALA A 438 6.43 6.17 15.01
C ALA A 438 7.58 5.20 14.71
N PRO A 439 8.78 5.29 15.35
CA PRO A 439 9.87 4.33 15.12
C PRO A 439 9.52 2.87 15.46
N TYR A 440 8.50 2.66 16.28
CA TYR A 440 8.08 1.34 16.76
C TYR A 440 6.82 0.81 16.11
N HIS A 441 6.24 1.53 15.15
CA HIS A 441 4.97 1.16 14.50
C HIS A 441 5.06 1.26 12.98
N GLY A 442 4.41 0.36 12.29
CA GLY A 442 4.22 0.48 10.85
C GLY A 442 3.24 1.58 10.47
N ARG A 443 2.22 1.80 11.31
CA ARG A 443 1.19 2.82 11.11
C ARG A 443 0.78 3.43 12.45
N VAL A 444 0.50 4.72 12.45
CA VAL A 444 -0.07 5.44 13.60
C VAL A 444 -1.38 6.10 13.18
N LEU A 445 -2.46 5.80 13.91
CA LEU A 445 -3.77 6.40 13.73
C LEU A 445 -3.99 7.47 14.80
N VAL A 446 -4.35 8.68 14.42
CA VAL A 446 -4.76 9.75 15.34
C VAL A 446 -6.26 9.95 15.23
N LEU A 447 -6.96 9.86 16.37
CA LEU A 447 -8.41 9.99 16.45
C LEU A 447 -8.79 11.15 17.36
N ASN A 448 -9.76 11.93 16.88
CA ASN A 448 -10.49 12.92 17.66
C ASN A 448 -11.93 12.99 17.12
N ARG A 449 -12.78 13.86 17.68
CA ARG A 449 -14.17 14.06 17.25
C ARG A 449 -14.32 14.43 15.78
N GLU A 450 -13.33 15.08 15.18
CA GLU A 450 -13.37 15.50 13.77
C GLU A 450 -13.09 14.34 12.82
N SER A 451 -12.11 13.49 13.17
CA SER A 451 -11.67 12.38 12.30
C SER A 451 -12.46 11.08 12.50
N ALA A 452 -13.03 10.85 13.69
CA ALA A 452 -13.68 9.59 14.03
C ALA A 452 -14.87 9.20 13.14
N PRO A 453 -15.74 10.13 12.65
CA PRO A 453 -16.88 9.78 11.80
C PRO A 453 -16.48 9.12 10.47
N GLU A 454 -15.34 9.54 9.89
CA GLU A 454 -14.84 9.05 8.59
C GLU A 454 -13.64 8.09 8.72
N SER A 455 -13.22 7.79 9.95
CA SER A 455 -12.08 6.92 10.21
C SER A 455 -12.35 5.48 9.78
N THR A 456 -11.39 4.88 9.09
CA THR A 456 -11.38 3.43 8.82
C THR A 456 -11.14 2.58 10.07
N GLY A 457 -10.64 3.21 11.14
CA GLY A 457 -10.36 2.62 12.44
C GLY A 457 -8.96 2.02 12.59
N HIS A 458 -8.64 1.69 13.82
CA HIS A 458 -7.34 1.17 14.24
C HIS A 458 -6.90 -0.03 13.41
N GLY A 459 -7.76 -1.01 13.28
CA GLY A 459 -7.43 -2.31 12.72
C GLY A 459 -7.56 -2.44 11.20
N SER A 460 -7.73 -1.36 10.44
CA SER A 460 -7.99 -1.42 8.99
C SER A 460 -6.77 -0.94 8.19
N PRO A 461 -5.92 -1.83 7.67
CA PRO A 461 -4.84 -1.44 6.77
C PRO A 461 -5.41 -1.03 5.41
N MET A 462 -4.87 0.06 4.84
CA MET A 462 -5.31 0.57 3.54
C MET A 462 -4.25 0.27 2.47
N PRO A 463 -4.64 -0.11 1.24
CA PRO A 463 -3.69 -0.51 0.19
C PRO A 463 -2.64 0.54 -0.19
N THR A 464 -2.95 1.83 0.00
CA THR A 464 -2.02 2.94 -0.27
C THR A 464 -1.06 3.22 0.89
N LEU A 465 -1.33 2.66 2.07
CA LEU A 465 -0.51 2.80 3.28
C LEU A 465 0.17 1.47 3.60
N VAL A 466 1.32 1.55 4.29
CA VAL A 466 2.05 0.34 4.68
C VAL A 466 1.23 -0.52 5.65
N HIS A 467 1.21 -1.83 5.39
CA HIS A 467 0.83 -2.87 6.33
C HIS A 467 2.07 -3.68 6.67
N GLY A 468 2.47 -3.65 7.91
CA GLY A 468 3.72 -4.21 8.39
C GLY A 468 4.18 -3.45 9.63
N GLY A 469 5.33 -3.79 10.17
CA GLY A 469 5.88 -3.08 11.34
C GLY A 469 7.28 -3.54 11.69
N PRO A 470 8.02 -2.71 12.43
CA PRO A 470 9.39 -2.99 12.80
C PRO A 470 9.48 -4.08 13.88
N GLY A 471 10.68 -4.55 14.14
CA GLY A 471 11.05 -5.41 15.27
C GLY A 471 10.20 -6.68 15.36
N ARG A 472 9.46 -6.83 16.44
CA ARG A 472 8.60 -7.98 16.72
C ARG A 472 7.56 -8.25 15.63
N ALA A 473 7.02 -7.20 15.01
CA ALA A 473 6.08 -7.31 13.91
C ALA A 473 6.67 -7.90 12.61
N GLY A 474 7.95 -8.26 12.62
CA GLY A 474 8.63 -9.01 11.55
C GLY A 474 9.56 -8.18 10.67
N GLY A 475 9.45 -6.86 10.66
CA GLY A 475 10.25 -5.96 9.84
C GLY A 475 9.87 -5.99 8.35
N GLY A 476 8.77 -6.65 8.01
CA GLY A 476 8.23 -6.70 6.65
C GLY A 476 7.37 -5.47 6.33
N GLU A 477 7.11 -5.31 5.05
CA GLU A 477 6.25 -4.26 4.52
C GLU A 477 5.36 -4.88 3.44
N GLU A 478 4.06 -4.89 3.68
CA GLU A 478 3.04 -5.35 2.75
C GLU A 478 2.18 -4.17 2.31
N MET A 479 1.56 -4.23 1.17
CA MET A 479 0.84 -3.11 0.57
C MET A 479 1.72 -1.86 0.43
N GLY A 480 1.29 -0.67 0.87
CA GLY A 480 2.12 0.54 0.80
C GLY A 480 2.20 1.16 -0.60
N GLY A 481 1.14 1.04 -1.40
CA GLY A 481 1.07 1.61 -2.74
C GLY A 481 2.09 0.98 -3.70
N ALA A 482 2.75 1.79 -4.50
CA ALA A 482 3.76 1.34 -5.47
C ALA A 482 4.94 0.60 -4.82
N ARG A 483 5.32 0.98 -3.59
CA ARG A 483 6.45 0.39 -2.88
C ARG A 483 6.27 -1.10 -2.63
N GLY A 484 5.05 -1.54 -2.29
CA GLY A 484 4.71 -2.96 -2.14
C GLY A 484 4.89 -3.77 -3.42
N VAL A 485 4.62 -3.16 -4.58
CA VAL A 485 4.86 -3.79 -5.90
C VAL A 485 6.36 -3.91 -6.18
N LEU A 486 7.13 -2.86 -5.91
CA LEU A 486 8.58 -2.83 -6.14
C LEU A 486 9.34 -3.85 -5.27
N HIS A 487 8.75 -4.34 -4.17
CA HIS A 487 9.32 -5.44 -3.38
C HIS A 487 9.55 -6.72 -4.21
N TYR A 488 8.67 -6.99 -5.18
CA TYR A 488 8.74 -8.15 -6.09
C TYR A 488 9.53 -7.87 -7.38
N MET A 489 10.27 -6.75 -7.42
CA MET A 489 11.05 -6.34 -8.57
C MET A 489 12.53 -6.16 -8.19
N GLN A 490 13.43 -6.37 -9.16
CA GLN A 490 14.83 -6.07 -9.00
C GLN A 490 15.12 -4.63 -9.42
N ARG A 491 15.62 -3.84 -8.48
CA ARG A 491 16.12 -2.48 -8.74
C ARG A 491 17.56 -2.57 -9.21
N THR A 492 17.83 -2.07 -10.43
CA THR A 492 19.15 -2.14 -11.05
C THR A 492 19.61 -0.75 -11.48
N ALA A 493 20.80 -0.35 -11.10
CA ALA A 493 21.42 0.87 -11.63
C ALA A 493 21.98 0.61 -13.03
N ILE A 494 21.52 1.38 -14.01
CA ILE A 494 22.07 1.39 -15.35
C ILE A 494 22.86 2.67 -15.57
N GLN A 495 24.01 2.57 -16.21
CA GLN A 495 24.93 3.69 -16.44
C GLN A 495 25.36 3.71 -17.91
N GLY A 496 25.46 4.91 -18.48
CA GLY A 496 25.86 5.03 -19.88
C GLY A 496 25.77 6.46 -20.38
N SER A 497 25.92 6.62 -21.70
CA SER A 497 25.64 7.90 -22.33
C SER A 497 24.13 8.20 -22.32
N PRO A 498 23.73 9.47 -22.27
CA PRO A 498 22.32 9.85 -22.36
C PRO A 498 21.60 9.22 -23.56
N THR A 499 22.23 9.17 -24.72
CA THR A 499 21.64 8.55 -25.93
C THR A 499 21.44 7.05 -25.77
N THR A 500 22.44 6.33 -25.22
CA THR A 500 22.31 4.88 -24.97
C THR A 500 21.18 4.61 -23.98
N LEU A 501 21.10 5.36 -22.88
CA LEU A 501 20.05 5.16 -21.89
C LEU A 501 18.67 5.53 -22.44
N LYS A 502 18.55 6.59 -23.26
CA LYS A 502 17.31 6.91 -24.00
C LYS A 502 16.85 5.70 -24.82
N ASN A 503 17.74 5.07 -25.56
CA ASN A 503 17.37 3.94 -26.43
C ASN A 503 16.99 2.68 -25.63
N ILE A 504 17.56 2.49 -24.45
CA ILE A 504 17.22 1.37 -23.55
C ILE A 504 15.87 1.59 -22.88
N THR A 505 15.61 2.82 -22.41
CA THR A 505 14.48 3.11 -21.53
C THR A 505 13.25 3.66 -22.24
N GLY A 506 13.40 4.10 -23.50
CA GLY A 506 12.33 4.79 -24.22
C GLY A 506 12.00 6.18 -23.64
N GLU A 507 12.89 6.75 -22.81
CA GLU A 507 12.71 8.08 -22.24
C GLU A 507 13.89 8.98 -22.58
N TRP A 508 13.62 10.13 -23.17
CA TRP A 508 14.66 11.12 -23.46
C TRP A 508 15.11 11.83 -22.18
N THR A 509 16.40 12.06 -22.08
CA THR A 509 17.03 12.84 -21.00
C THR A 509 17.99 13.85 -21.57
N ARG A 510 18.25 14.92 -20.88
CA ARG A 510 19.17 15.99 -21.29
C ARG A 510 20.55 15.41 -21.65
N GLY A 511 21.06 15.82 -22.82
CA GLY A 511 22.31 15.31 -23.38
C GLY A 511 22.17 14.12 -24.32
N ALA A 512 20.96 13.51 -24.41
CA ALA A 512 20.69 12.48 -25.42
C ALA A 512 20.55 13.08 -26.82
N GLU A 513 20.77 12.25 -27.82
CA GLU A 513 20.58 12.62 -29.23
C GLU A 513 19.18 13.20 -29.45
N GLN A 514 19.16 14.22 -30.30
CA GLN A 514 17.96 14.96 -30.67
C GLN A 514 17.77 14.86 -32.19
N THR A 515 16.48 14.74 -32.56
CA THR A 515 16.06 14.84 -33.96
C THR A 515 15.26 16.10 -34.16
N GLN A 516 15.31 16.68 -35.36
CA GLN A 516 14.53 17.85 -35.72
C GLN A 516 13.86 17.60 -37.08
N ASP A 517 12.54 17.79 -37.13
CA ASP A 517 11.75 17.68 -38.35
C ASP A 517 11.35 19.07 -38.84
N LYS A 518 10.98 19.14 -40.12
CA LYS A 518 10.40 20.34 -40.73
C LYS A 518 8.94 20.56 -40.30
N VAL A 519 8.24 19.48 -40.02
CA VAL A 519 6.86 19.54 -39.53
C VAL A 519 6.86 19.89 -38.04
N HIS A 520 6.08 20.89 -37.68
CA HIS A 520 5.94 21.27 -36.28
C HIS A 520 5.41 20.09 -35.45
N PRO A 521 6.04 19.73 -34.29
CA PRO A 521 5.67 18.54 -33.52
C PRO A 521 4.19 18.50 -33.13
N PHE A 522 3.56 19.66 -32.88
CA PHE A 522 2.14 19.75 -32.52
C PHE A 522 1.19 19.57 -33.71
N ARG A 523 1.73 19.35 -34.91
CA ARG A 523 1.00 18.95 -36.12
C ARG A 523 1.05 17.46 -36.39
N LYS A 524 1.74 16.69 -35.56
CA LYS A 524 1.91 15.25 -35.71
C LYS A 524 0.94 14.50 -34.83
N TYR A 525 0.40 13.41 -35.34
CA TYR A 525 -0.33 12.43 -34.55
C TYR A 525 0.62 11.70 -33.57
N PHE A 526 0.05 11.06 -32.58
CA PHE A 526 0.81 10.38 -31.53
C PHE A 526 1.86 9.40 -32.06
N GLU A 527 1.52 8.64 -33.12
CA GLU A 527 2.41 7.65 -33.72
C GLU A 527 3.59 8.30 -34.47
N GLU A 528 3.39 9.49 -35.04
CA GLU A 528 4.37 10.19 -35.86
C GLU A 528 5.45 10.91 -35.06
N LEU A 529 5.21 11.10 -33.76
CA LEU A 529 6.17 11.73 -32.87
C LEU A 529 7.28 10.76 -32.50
N GLU A 530 8.52 11.23 -32.46
CA GLU A 530 9.68 10.48 -32.04
C GLU A 530 10.23 10.96 -30.69
N ILE A 531 10.65 10.02 -29.82
CA ILE A 531 11.31 10.36 -28.57
C ILE A 531 12.67 10.99 -28.86
N GLY A 532 12.85 12.23 -28.34
CA GLY A 532 14.01 13.06 -28.66
C GLY A 532 13.79 14.02 -29.83
N GLU A 533 12.63 14.03 -30.46
CA GLU A 533 12.26 15.06 -31.42
C GLU A 533 12.15 16.41 -30.73
N THR A 534 12.74 17.44 -31.34
CA THR A 534 12.89 18.75 -30.71
C THR A 534 12.23 19.85 -31.54
N LEU A 535 11.78 20.87 -30.81
CA LEU A 535 11.38 22.16 -31.34
C LEU A 535 12.21 23.26 -30.67
N VAL A 536 12.84 24.12 -31.47
CA VAL A 536 13.48 25.36 -31.02
C VAL A 536 12.66 26.52 -31.58
N THR A 537 12.12 27.35 -30.69
CA THR A 537 11.22 28.43 -31.05
C THR A 537 11.98 29.66 -31.60
N HIS A 538 11.26 30.62 -32.12
CA HIS A 538 11.77 31.97 -32.30
C HIS A 538 11.99 32.63 -30.92
N ARG A 539 12.63 33.80 -30.91
CA ARG A 539 12.99 34.55 -29.69
C ARG A 539 11.96 35.65 -29.42
N ARG A 540 11.77 35.97 -28.14
CA ARG A 540 10.92 37.07 -27.70
C ARG A 540 11.62 37.88 -26.61
N THR A 541 11.71 39.22 -26.80
CA THR A 541 12.20 40.13 -25.76
C THR A 541 11.08 40.46 -24.79
N VAL A 542 11.41 40.37 -23.49
CA VAL A 542 10.50 40.75 -22.39
C VAL A 542 10.55 42.27 -22.22
N THR A 543 9.40 42.91 -22.36
CA THR A 543 9.25 44.37 -22.28
C THR A 543 8.68 44.80 -20.93
N GLU A 544 8.83 46.06 -20.60
CA GLU A 544 8.15 46.62 -19.43
C GLU A 544 6.62 46.50 -19.51
N ALA A 545 6.05 46.68 -20.71
CA ALA A 545 4.64 46.48 -20.94
C ALA A 545 4.15 45.08 -20.64
N ASP A 546 4.98 44.05 -20.92
CA ASP A 546 4.65 42.67 -20.60
C ASP A 546 4.51 42.47 -19.07
N VAL A 547 5.45 43.02 -18.30
CA VAL A 547 5.45 42.90 -16.83
C VAL A 547 4.28 43.63 -16.20
N VAL A 548 4.03 44.90 -16.62
CA VAL A 548 2.91 45.70 -16.09
C VAL A 548 1.55 45.12 -16.46
N ASN A 549 1.37 44.68 -17.71
CA ASN A 549 0.14 44.04 -18.14
C ASN A 549 -0.11 42.73 -17.44
N PHE A 550 0.95 41.92 -17.20
CA PHE A 550 0.82 40.68 -16.48
C PHE A 550 0.51 40.89 -15.01
N ALA A 551 1.09 41.92 -14.36
CA ALA A 551 0.74 42.31 -13.00
C ALA A 551 -0.74 42.72 -12.91
N ALA A 552 -1.23 43.52 -13.87
CA ALA A 552 -2.63 43.93 -13.93
C ALA A 552 -3.59 42.74 -14.18
N LEU A 553 -3.18 41.76 -15.03
CA LEU A 553 -3.99 40.57 -15.35
C LEU A 553 -4.04 39.60 -14.16
N SER A 554 -2.90 39.37 -13.51
CA SER A 554 -2.76 38.36 -12.44
C SER A 554 -3.10 38.89 -11.05
N GLY A 555 -3.03 40.21 -10.84
CA GLY A 555 -3.09 40.83 -9.53
C GLY A 555 -1.79 40.75 -8.73
N ASP A 556 -0.71 40.25 -9.34
CA ASP A 556 0.59 40.09 -8.69
C ASP A 556 1.44 41.37 -8.81
N TRP A 557 1.24 42.25 -7.85
CA TRP A 557 1.96 43.54 -7.72
C TRP A 557 3.14 43.42 -6.75
N PHE A 558 3.77 42.27 -6.64
CA PHE A 558 4.94 42.10 -5.78
C PHE A 558 6.04 43.09 -6.17
N TYR A 559 6.64 43.72 -5.19
CA TYR A 559 7.60 44.85 -5.39
C TYR A 559 8.68 44.55 -6.43
N ALA A 560 9.18 43.30 -6.46
CA ALA A 560 10.26 42.93 -7.39
C ALA A 560 9.87 43.05 -8.88
N HIS A 561 8.59 43.17 -9.20
CA HIS A 561 8.10 43.35 -10.56
C HIS A 561 7.81 44.80 -10.93
N VAL A 562 7.43 45.62 -9.93
CA VAL A 562 6.82 46.95 -10.22
C VAL A 562 7.54 48.14 -9.51
N ASP A 563 8.32 47.91 -8.49
CA ASP A 563 8.99 48.97 -7.70
C ASP A 563 10.52 48.95 -7.92
N GLU A 564 10.99 49.86 -8.74
CA GLU A 564 12.42 50.00 -9.07
C GLU A 564 13.27 50.36 -7.87
N VAL A 565 12.73 51.20 -6.95
CA VAL A 565 13.49 51.68 -5.78
C VAL A 565 13.66 50.54 -4.78
N ALA A 566 12.58 49.83 -4.47
CA ALA A 566 12.63 48.72 -3.53
C ALA A 566 13.50 47.55 -4.03
N VAL A 567 13.54 47.32 -5.34
CA VAL A 567 14.39 46.26 -5.93
C VAL A 567 15.88 46.60 -5.81
N GLN A 568 16.28 47.88 -5.90
CA GLN A 568 17.69 48.26 -5.72
C GLN A 568 18.20 47.97 -4.31
N GLU A 569 17.34 47.88 -3.32
CA GLU A 569 17.66 47.48 -1.96
C GLU A 569 17.60 45.96 -1.74
N SER A 570 17.16 45.20 -2.74
CA SER A 570 16.99 43.75 -2.64
C SER A 570 18.33 43.00 -2.66
N PRO A 571 18.59 42.09 -1.73
CA PRO A 571 19.78 41.23 -1.79
C PRO A 571 19.71 40.13 -2.88
N VAL A 572 18.56 39.98 -3.54
CA VAL A 572 18.27 38.86 -4.47
C VAL A 572 18.25 39.30 -5.92
N PHE A 573 17.69 40.52 -6.21
CA PHE A 573 17.48 41.00 -7.58
C PHE A 573 18.27 42.28 -7.83
N GLU A 574 18.88 42.37 -9.00
CA GLU A 574 19.66 43.56 -9.42
C GLU A 574 18.75 44.66 -9.97
N ARG A 575 17.60 44.31 -10.52
CA ARG A 575 16.58 45.21 -11.14
C ARG A 575 15.24 44.49 -11.24
N ARG A 576 14.18 45.17 -11.66
CA ARG A 576 12.84 44.54 -11.78
C ARG A 576 12.86 43.32 -12.65
N VAL A 577 12.25 42.23 -12.15
CA VAL A 577 12.20 40.94 -12.79
C VAL A 577 10.82 40.66 -13.37
N ALA A 578 10.75 39.91 -14.45
CA ALA A 578 9.50 39.37 -14.96
C ALA A 578 8.94 38.32 -13.99
N HIS A 579 7.60 38.26 -13.87
CA HIS A 579 6.93 37.20 -13.13
C HIS A 579 7.32 35.82 -13.68
N GLY A 580 7.60 34.86 -12.84
CA GLY A 580 7.90 33.50 -13.29
C GLY A 580 6.77 32.89 -14.12
N TYR A 581 5.52 33.11 -13.72
CA TYR A 581 4.33 32.67 -14.48
C TYR A 581 4.16 33.40 -15.83
N PHE A 582 4.60 34.64 -15.93
CA PHE A 582 4.68 35.31 -17.23
C PHE A 582 5.68 34.61 -18.15
N VAL A 583 6.89 34.30 -17.64
CA VAL A 583 7.92 33.60 -18.41
C VAL A 583 7.40 32.25 -18.92
N LEU A 584 6.71 31.49 -18.06
CA LEU A 584 6.07 30.23 -18.41
C LEU A 584 5.04 30.42 -19.52
N SER A 585 4.13 31.40 -19.38
CA SER A 585 3.05 31.67 -20.34
C SER A 585 3.60 32.19 -21.66
N ALA A 586 4.61 33.06 -21.62
CA ALA A 586 5.27 33.59 -22.81
C ALA A 586 6.01 32.48 -23.59
N ALA A 587 6.69 31.58 -22.88
CA ALA A 587 7.33 30.40 -23.46
C ALA A 587 6.31 29.47 -24.13
N ALA A 588 5.15 29.26 -23.47
CA ALA A 588 4.05 28.47 -24.05
C ALA A 588 3.55 29.10 -25.37
N GLY A 589 3.38 30.41 -25.40
CA GLY A 589 3.02 31.14 -26.62
C GLY A 589 4.03 31.03 -27.74
N LEU A 590 5.32 30.79 -27.43
CA LEU A 590 6.37 30.63 -28.45
C LEU A 590 6.31 29.25 -29.15
N PHE A 591 5.91 28.19 -28.43
CA PHE A 591 5.93 26.85 -28.98
C PHE A 591 4.57 26.29 -29.39
N VAL A 592 3.47 26.98 -29.10
CA VAL A 592 2.15 26.52 -29.51
C VAL A 592 1.96 26.70 -31.04
N ASP A 593 1.36 25.70 -31.68
CA ASP A 593 0.80 25.86 -33.02
C ASP A 593 -0.69 26.30 -32.88
N PRO A 594 -1.07 27.48 -33.36
CA PRO A 594 -2.40 28.06 -33.08
C PRO A 594 -3.53 27.39 -33.87
N ALA A 595 -3.23 26.62 -34.93
CA ALA A 595 -4.29 26.04 -35.76
C ALA A 595 -4.75 24.68 -35.21
N PRO A 596 -6.00 24.27 -35.47
CA PRO A 596 -6.48 22.93 -35.07
C PRO A 596 -5.57 21.83 -35.57
N GLY A 597 -5.27 20.85 -34.72
CA GLY A 597 -4.35 19.76 -35.03
C GLY A 597 -4.53 18.56 -34.11
N PRO A 598 -3.63 17.59 -34.19
CA PRO A 598 -3.68 16.39 -33.36
C PRO A 598 -3.51 16.61 -31.87
N VAL A 599 -2.92 17.73 -31.43
CA VAL A 599 -2.86 18.10 -30.02
C VAL A 599 -4.23 18.54 -29.57
N LEU A 600 -4.86 17.75 -28.69
CA LEU A 600 -6.24 17.94 -28.23
C LEU A 600 -6.33 18.87 -27.04
N ALA A 601 -5.34 18.84 -26.14
CA ALA A 601 -5.33 19.66 -24.94
C ALA A 601 -3.92 19.73 -24.33
N ASN A 602 -3.68 20.82 -23.57
CA ASN A 602 -2.64 20.85 -22.54
C ASN A 602 -3.16 20.05 -21.35
N TYR A 603 -2.46 18.95 -20.99
CA TYR A 603 -2.92 17.98 -20.02
C TYR A 603 -2.34 18.20 -18.62
N GLY A 604 -1.20 18.90 -18.54
CA GLY A 604 -0.59 19.21 -17.26
C GLY A 604 0.83 19.79 -17.38
N LEU A 605 1.36 20.13 -16.23
CA LEU A 605 2.73 20.65 -16.06
C LEU A 605 3.36 20.01 -14.83
N GLU A 606 4.62 19.57 -14.95
CA GLU A 606 5.38 18.90 -13.89
C GLU A 606 6.77 19.52 -13.73
N ASN A 607 7.33 19.39 -12.53
CA ASN A 607 8.74 19.67 -12.22
C ASN A 607 9.21 21.09 -12.61
N LEU A 608 8.34 22.11 -12.48
CA LEU A 608 8.69 23.50 -12.78
C LEU A 608 9.76 24.04 -11.82
N ARG A 609 10.82 24.58 -12.40
CA ARG A 609 11.88 25.32 -11.69
C ARG A 609 12.25 26.58 -12.48
N PHE A 610 12.25 27.73 -11.78
CA PHE A 610 12.89 28.96 -12.25
C PHE A 610 14.33 28.94 -11.74
N THR A 611 15.28 28.92 -12.66
CA THR A 611 16.71 28.70 -12.32
C THR A 611 17.51 30.00 -12.29
N GLN A 612 17.03 31.02 -13.05
CA GLN A 612 17.61 32.35 -13.09
C GLN A 612 16.49 33.40 -13.26
N PRO A 613 16.64 34.61 -12.72
CA PRO A 613 15.69 35.69 -12.98
C PRO A 613 15.72 36.10 -14.45
N VAL A 614 14.57 36.49 -14.97
CA VAL A 614 14.43 37.11 -16.29
C VAL A 614 14.13 38.59 -16.08
N TYR A 615 14.99 39.45 -16.56
CA TYR A 615 14.87 40.89 -16.40
C TYR A 615 14.16 41.54 -17.59
N ILE A 616 13.58 42.71 -17.37
CA ILE A 616 13.06 43.54 -18.45
C ILE A 616 14.22 43.86 -19.43
N GLY A 617 13.96 43.58 -20.72
CA GLY A 617 14.97 43.67 -21.79
C GLY A 617 15.68 42.34 -22.12
N ASP A 618 15.55 41.32 -21.29
CA ASP A 618 16.05 39.99 -21.63
C ASP A 618 15.22 39.36 -22.77
N THR A 619 15.87 38.55 -23.57
CA THR A 619 15.24 37.85 -24.69
C THR A 619 15.20 36.36 -24.44
N ILE A 620 14.01 35.78 -24.35
CA ILE A 620 13.80 34.37 -24.07
C ILE A 620 13.57 33.56 -25.35
N GLN A 621 13.92 32.29 -25.29
CA GLN A 621 13.69 31.28 -26.31
C GLN A 621 13.36 29.95 -25.63
N ALA A 622 12.37 29.22 -26.13
CA ALA A 622 12.02 27.90 -25.63
C ALA A 622 12.62 26.79 -26.52
N LYS A 623 13.08 25.74 -25.88
CA LYS A 623 13.49 24.49 -26.50
C LYS A 623 12.69 23.36 -25.88
N LEU A 624 12.07 22.54 -26.72
CA LEU A 624 11.31 21.37 -26.30
C LEU A 624 11.96 20.11 -26.83
N ALA A 625 11.88 19.02 -26.08
CA ALA A 625 12.21 17.68 -26.56
C ALA A 625 11.09 16.70 -26.16
N CYS A 626 10.62 15.89 -27.08
CA CYS A 626 9.69 14.80 -26.80
C CYS A 626 10.36 13.82 -25.82
N LYS A 627 9.84 13.77 -24.60
CA LYS A 627 10.45 13.02 -23.49
C LYS A 627 9.92 11.60 -23.43
N THR A 628 8.59 11.44 -23.37
CA THR A 628 7.91 10.15 -23.34
C THR A 628 6.60 10.18 -24.13
N LYS A 629 6.13 9.02 -24.55
CA LYS A 629 4.86 8.82 -25.23
C LYS A 629 4.10 7.69 -24.54
N THR A 630 2.93 7.97 -23.98
CA THR A 630 2.13 6.98 -23.26
C THR A 630 0.74 6.88 -23.89
N PRO A 631 0.37 5.76 -24.54
CA PRO A 631 -0.97 5.60 -25.08
C PRO A 631 -1.99 5.49 -23.95
N LYS A 632 -3.17 6.09 -24.13
CA LYS A 632 -4.30 5.93 -23.20
C LYS A 632 -5.12 4.71 -23.60
N ALA A 633 -5.64 4.00 -22.59
CA ALA A 633 -6.59 2.92 -22.84
C ALA A 633 -7.82 3.48 -23.58
N PRO A 634 -8.24 2.83 -24.68
CA PRO A 634 -9.41 3.29 -25.45
C PRO A 634 -10.66 3.26 -24.58
N ARG A 635 -11.51 4.27 -24.75
CA ARG A 635 -12.84 4.33 -24.14
C ARG A 635 -13.88 4.33 -25.26
N GLU A 636 -15.01 3.67 -25.01
CA GLU A 636 -16.09 3.62 -25.98
C GLU A 636 -16.60 5.03 -26.28
N GLY A 637 -16.65 5.37 -27.57
CA GLY A 637 -17.07 6.70 -28.03
C GLY A 637 -16.02 7.81 -27.96
N GLU A 638 -14.81 7.55 -27.44
CA GLU A 638 -13.71 8.53 -27.43
C GLU A 638 -12.74 8.26 -28.59
N GLN A 639 -12.20 9.35 -29.16
CA GLN A 639 -11.10 9.25 -30.13
C GLN A 639 -9.86 8.63 -29.46
N PRO A 640 -9.21 7.64 -30.07
CA PRO A 640 -7.94 7.12 -29.59
C PRO A 640 -6.90 8.23 -29.40
N GLN A 641 -6.19 8.21 -28.28
CA GLN A 641 -5.30 9.31 -27.88
C GLN A 641 -4.20 8.81 -26.95
N GLY A 642 -3.15 9.59 -26.80
CA GLY A 642 -2.09 9.34 -25.84
C GLY A 642 -1.59 10.62 -25.18
N VAL A 643 -0.84 10.47 -24.12
CA VAL A 643 -0.15 11.57 -23.44
C VAL A 643 1.28 11.62 -23.93
N VAL A 644 1.70 12.78 -24.42
CA VAL A 644 3.08 13.07 -24.78
C VAL A 644 3.67 14.05 -23.77
N SER A 645 4.76 13.70 -23.15
CA SER A 645 5.50 14.59 -22.26
C SER A 645 6.65 15.26 -23.01
N TRP A 646 6.84 16.55 -22.77
CA TRP A 646 7.87 17.38 -23.39
C TRP A 646 8.75 18.00 -22.32
N ALA A 647 10.05 17.72 -22.38
CA ALA A 647 11.02 18.46 -21.57
C ALA A 647 11.19 19.86 -22.17
N VAL A 648 10.89 20.90 -21.42
CA VAL A 648 11.00 22.29 -21.85
C VAL A 648 12.13 22.96 -21.10
N GLU A 649 12.99 23.63 -21.87
CA GLU A 649 14.05 24.50 -21.37
C GLU A 649 13.82 25.91 -21.96
N VAL A 650 13.70 26.91 -21.09
CA VAL A 650 13.66 28.31 -21.50
C VAL A 650 15.03 28.91 -21.24
N ILE A 651 15.62 29.50 -22.25
CA ILE A 651 16.95 30.13 -22.19
C ILE A 651 16.85 31.62 -22.46
N ASN A 652 17.78 32.40 -21.91
CA ASN A 652 17.93 33.81 -22.22
C ASN A 652 18.88 34.04 -23.41
N GLN A 653 19.15 35.32 -23.75
CA GLN A 653 20.06 35.72 -24.85
C GLN A 653 21.50 35.27 -24.64
N LYS A 654 21.91 34.95 -23.41
CA LYS A 654 23.25 34.43 -23.08
C LYS A 654 23.31 32.90 -23.11
N CYS A 655 22.24 32.23 -23.54
CA CYS A 655 22.08 30.79 -23.48
C CYS A 655 22.07 30.22 -22.04
N GLU A 656 21.75 31.03 -21.03
CA GLU A 656 21.56 30.59 -19.66
C GLU A 656 20.14 30.08 -19.51
N THR A 657 19.98 28.94 -18.85
CA THR A 657 18.68 28.35 -18.55
C THR A 657 17.97 29.17 -17.47
N VAL A 658 16.80 29.71 -17.78
CA VAL A 658 15.99 30.54 -16.86
C VAL A 658 14.79 29.77 -16.28
N ALA A 659 14.29 28.78 -17.01
CA ALA A 659 13.27 27.86 -16.49
C ALA A 659 13.41 26.48 -17.14
N VAL A 660 13.07 25.44 -16.36
CA VAL A 660 12.92 24.05 -16.83
C VAL A 660 11.63 23.47 -16.29
N TYR A 661 10.93 22.69 -17.11
CA TYR A 661 9.71 22.01 -16.72
C TYR A 661 9.35 20.92 -17.72
N THR A 662 8.37 20.08 -17.39
CA THR A 662 7.78 19.12 -18.31
C THR A 662 6.33 19.52 -18.57
N ILE A 663 5.92 19.67 -19.81
CA ILE A 663 4.51 19.79 -20.17
C ILE A 663 3.97 18.46 -20.66
N LEU A 664 2.72 18.22 -20.37
CA LEU A 664 1.97 17.07 -20.83
C LEU A 664 0.93 17.53 -21.84
N THR A 665 0.94 16.93 -23.03
CA THR A 665 -0.06 17.18 -24.06
C THR A 665 -0.87 15.93 -24.32
N LEU A 666 -2.18 16.09 -24.52
CA LEU A 666 -3.05 15.04 -25.00
C LEU A 666 -3.04 15.07 -26.53
N VAL A 667 -2.63 13.98 -27.16
CA VAL A 667 -2.43 13.92 -28.62
C VAL A 667 -3.29 12.80 -29.21
N ALA A 668 -4.02 13.11 -30.29
CA ALA A 668 -4.82 12.15 -31.02
C ALA A 668 -3.95 11.07 -31.67
N GLN A 669 -4.43 9.83 -31.66
CA GLN A 669 -3.91 8.73 -32.47
C GLN A 669 -4.57 8.74 -33.85
N LYS A 670 -3.86 8.22 -34.85
CA LYS A 670 -4.44 8.03 -36.19
C LYS A 670 -5.63 7.07 -36.13
N SER A 671 -6.74 7.47 -36.71
CA SER A 671 -7.86 6.55 -36.89
C SER A 671 -7.62 5.65 -38.10
N LYS A 672 -8.21 4.44 -38.11
CA LYS A 672 -8.15 3.55 -39.29
C LYS A 672 -8.67 4.18 -40.59
N ASN A 673 -9.40 5.29 -40.48
CA ASN A 673 -9.90 6.04 -41.63
C ASN A 673 -8.86 7.09 -42.13
N ASP A 674 -7.92 7.52 -41.30
CA ASP A 674 -6.88 8.49 -41.68
C ASP A 674 -5.77 7.83 -42.52
N GLU A 675 -5.57 6.50 -42.39
CA GLU A 675 -4.61 5.72 -43.19
C GLU A 675 -4.99 5.59 -44.68
N LYS A 676 -6.25 5.91 -45.04
CA LYS A 676 -6.73 5.81 -46.45
C LYS A 676 -6.57 7.08 -47.26
N ASN A 677 -6.18 8.20 -46.61
CA ASN A 677 -6.10 9.53 -47.22
C ASN A 677 -4.66 10.08 -47.34
N CYS A 678 -3.64 9.24 -47.14
CA CYS A 678 -2.22 9.56 -47.43
C CYS A 678 -1.75 8.97 -48.75
#